data_f79dcecd1c26874467580bb8c9e9c7c9
#
_entry.id   f79dcecd1c26874467580bb8c9e9c7c9
#
_cell.length_a   1.000
_cell.length_b   1.000
_cell.length_c   1.000
_cell.angle_alpha   90.00
_cell.angle_beta   90.00
_cell.angle_gamma   90.00
#
_symmetry.space_group_name_H-M   'P 1'
#
loop_
_entity.id
_entity.type
_entity.pdbx_description
1 polymer ?
#
loop_
_entity_poly.entity_id
_entity_poly.type
_entity_poly.pdbx_seq_one_letter_code
_entity_poly.pdbx_strand_id
1 'polypeptide(L)'
;MARPEDSRVKIPALVHFTRLGYRYMSLKKMVRGTDYDADTNIFYELFRESLNRINGTELSLEDIKKIIEEMKIKLSNEDLGKAFFGFLQQGFNGIKLVDFDKVSLNSYVVVTELPYENGDDNFRPDIVVLINGMPLSFLEVKRQNNREGILAERERMTRRFSNHAYKRYVNMTQFTVFSNNNEYDDTDIEPIQGAFYASSNYGKMFFSKFREQRAEELEKNLNDIDEEQEQFILKDNNLFAIKGTPEYLSSLQRNSPTNRIVTSLYSAERIIFLLRFGLCYKETVDKNGIKNIEKHIMRYPQIFATLAIRDKLNEGLKKGVIWHTQGSGKTALAFSNIHFLRDYYQNNGKIAKFYFVVDRLDLATQAKAEFEARGLKVIMIDSKEDFKENIASIGEADKSGKISVTVVNIQKFSTESVTKQADYNVNIQRVYFMDEAHRSYNPQGSFLANLMASDREAIMIALTGTPLIGDGYNTKDVFGNYIHKYYYNQSIADGYTLKLIREEIETTYKAKMASTLEMLEVQHGSIVKKDLYAHPKFVSDMVDYIIQDFAKGRSALDDSIGAMIVCDSAPQARVVSDQLKRYVQYNHALVLHDEGTKQERKEIQEDFKKGKIDILVVYNMLLTGFDAPRLKKQYLARMIKAHNLLQTLTRVNRPYKDYHYGYVVDFANIKDEFDKTNKAYFDELQAELGDEIANYSEIFKSREEIECDL
;
A
#
# COMPACT_ATOMS: atom_id res chain seq x y z
N MET A 1 -16.61 0.88 -39.98
CA MET A 1 -15.48 1.68 -39.46
C MET A 1 -14.92 0.97 -38.22
N ALA A 2 -13.60 0.86 -38.11
CA ALA A 2 -12.96 0.31 -36.92
C ALA A 2 -13.35 1.17 -35.69
N ARG A 3 -13.61 0.52 -34.56
CA ARG A 3 -13.84 1.25 -33.31
C ARG A 3 -12.53 1.93 -32.88
N PRO A 4 -12.52 3.21 -32.48
CA PRO A 4 -11.29 3.87 -32.04
C PRO A 4 -10.58 3.15 -30.87
N GLU A 5 -11.33 2.44 -30.03
CA GLU A 5 -10.84 1.61 -28.96
C GLU A 5 -9.97 0.45 -29.47
N ASP A 6 -10.45 -0.26 -30.48
CA ASP A 6 -9.73 -1.37 -31.07
C ASP A 6 -8.47 -0.89 -31.79
N SER A 7 -8.58 0.14 -32.63
CA SER A 7 -7.47 0.61 -33.47
C SER A 7 -6.38 1.35 -32.71
N ARG A 8 -6.72 2.05 -31.62
CA ARG A 8 -5.77 2.91 -30.88
C ARG A 8 -5.26 2.33 -29.57
N VAL A 9 -5.96 1.35 -29.00
CA VAL A 9 -5.57 0.81 -27.68
C VAL A 9 -5.43 -0.70 -27.74
N LYS A 10 -6.48 -1.46 -28.11
CA LYS A 10 -6.49 -2.92 -28.07
C LYS A 10 -5.44 -3.57 -28.99
N ILE A 11 -5.48 -3.24 -30.28
CA ILE A 11 -4.54 -3.84 -31.24
C ILE A 11 -3.09 -3.41 -30.99
N PRO A 12 -2.77 -2.12 -30.73
CA PRO A 12 -1.43 -1.73 -30.34
C PRO A 12 -0.90 -2.46 -29.09
N ALA A 13 -1.75 -2.67 -28.08
CA ALA A 13 -1.40 -3.44 -26.89
C ALA A 13 -1.10 -4.91 -27.21
N LEU A 14 -1.89 -5.56 -28.09
CA LEU A 14 -1.62 -6.94 -28.54
C LEU A 14 -0.28 -7.04 -29.25
N VAL A 15 0.02 -6.11 -30.16
CA VAL A 15 1.33 -6.05 -30.83
C VAL A 15 2.44 -5.80 -29.81
N HIS A 16 2.19 -5.00 -28.77
CA HIS A 16 3.16 -4.78 -27.74
C HIS A 16 3.41 -6.03 -26.87
N PHE A 17 2.40 -6.83 -26.58
CA PHE A 17 2.59 -8.13 -25.93
C PHE A 17 3.51 -9.05 -26.73
N THR A 18 3.43 -9.04 -28.08
CA THR A 18 4.36 -9.85 -28.89
C THR A 18 5.81 -9.37 -28.78
N ARG A 19 6.03 -8.07 -28.59
CA ARG A 19 7.37 -7.50 -28.30
C ARG A 19 7.92 -7.96 -26.94
N LEU A 20 7.06 -8.30 -25.98
CA LEU A 20 7.43 -8.91 -24.71
C LEU A 20 7.65 -10.43 -24.78
N GLY A 21 7.51 -11.01 -25.96
CA GLY A 21 7.67 -12.46 -26.19
C GLY A 21 6.39 -13.27 -25.96
N TYR A 22 5.23 -12.64 -25.83
CA TYR A 22 3.94 -13.36 -25.83
C TYR A 22 3.56 -13.79 -27.23
N ARG A 23 2.97 -14.98 -27.32
CA ARG A 23 2.35 -15.45 -28.55
C ARG A 23 0.88 -15.02 -28.59
N TYR A 24 0.45 -14.37 -29.65
CA TYR A 24 -0.98 -14.16 -29.89
C TYR A 24 -1.61 -15.46 -30.40
N MET A 25 -2.75 -15.84 -29.84
CA MET A 25 -3.52 -17.03 -30.25
C MET A 25 -4.95 -16.63 -30.60
N SER A 26 -5.39 -17.00 -31.81
CA SER A 26 -6.76 -16.75 -32.27
C SER A 26 -7.74 -17.77 -31.69
N LEU A 27 -8.89 -17.30 -31.23
CA LEU A 27 -9.98 -18.15 -30.76
C LEU A 27 -10.96 -18.60 -31.84
N LYS A 28 -10.84 -18.12 -33.10
CA LYS A 28 -11.83 -18.36 -34.17
C LYS A 28 -12.09 -19.83 -34.50
N LYS A 29 -11.11 -20.67 -34.26
CA LYS A 29 -11.22 -22.14 -34.55
C LYS A 29 -11.27 -22.96 -33.25
N MET A 30 -11.25 -22.32 -32.10
CA MET A 30 -11.25 -22.99 -30.79
C MET A 30 -12.67 -23.26 -30.32
N VAL A 31 -12.88 -24.45 -29.78
CA VAL A 31 -14.20 -24.92 -29.33
C VAL A 31 -14.17 -25.09 -27.82
N ARG A 32 -15.03 -24.35 -27.13
CA ARG A 32 -15.21 -24.45 -25.67
C ARG A 32 -15.62 -25.87 -25.27
N GLY A 33 -15.02 -26.40 -24.24
CA GLY A 33 -15.19 -27.77 -23.74
C GLY A 33 -14.37 -28.82 -24.51
N THR A 34 -13.79 -28.47 -25.66
CA THR A 34 -12.92 -29.33 -26.49
C THR A 34 -11.46 -28.88 -26.41
N ASP A 35 -11.19 -27.63 -26.75
CA ASP A 35 -9.84 -27.07 -26.76
C ASP A 35 -9.45 -26.44 -25.43
N TYR A 36 -10.44 -25.92 -24.70
CA TYR A 36 -10.28 -25.38 -23.38
C TYR A 36 -11.47 -25.74 -22.47
N ASP A 37 -11.22 -25.81 -21.17
CA ASP A 37 -12.21 -26.18 -20.17
C ASP A 37 -13.35 -25.15 -20.10
N ALA A 38 -14.59 -25.65 -20.11
CA ALA A 38 -15.78 -24.79 -20.16
C ALA A 38 -16.00 -23.93 -18.90
N ASP A 39 -15.51 -24.37 -17.75
CA ASP A 39 -15.73 -23.72 -16.46
C ASP A 39 -14.56 -22.77 -16.06
N THR A 40 -13.34 -23.12 -16.46
CA THR A 40 -12.13 -22.43 -16.03
C THR A 40 -11.44 -21.66 -17.15
N ASN A 41 -11.80 -21.93 -18.41
CA ASN A 41 -11.12 -21.42 -19.60
C ASN A 41 -9.61 -21.76 -19.65
N ILE A 42 -9.19 -22.88 -19.03
CA ILE A 42 -7.82 -23.39 -19.13
C ILE A 42 -7.68 -24.15 -20.45
N PHE A 43 -6.68 -23.80 -21.25
CA PHE A 43 -6.40 -24.40 -22.54
C PHE A 43 -5.66 -25.74 -22.37
N TYR A 44 -6.30 -26.86 -22.71
CA TYR A 44 -5.84 -28.21 -22.41
C TYR A 44 -4.44 -28.50 -22.95
N GLU A 45 -4.21 -28.31 -24.25
CA GLU A 45 -2.92 -28.61 -24.84
C GLU A 45 -1.82 -27.65 -24.39
N LEU A 46 -2.12 -26.36 -24.36
CA LEU A 46 -1.14 -25.36 -23.88
C LEU A 46 -0.73 -25.61 -22.43
N PHE A 47 -1.69 -26.01 -21.59
CA PHE A 47 -1.44 -26.36 -20.20
C PHE A 47 -0.59 -27.64 -20.10
N ARG A 48 -0.94 -28.68 -20.86
CA ARG A 48 -0.22 -29.96 -20.93
C ARG A 48 1.24 -29.76 -21.34
N GLU A 49 1.47 -29.09 -22.48
CA GLU A 49 2.82 -28.82 -23.00
C GLU A 49 3.66 -28.02 -21.98
N SER A 50 3.03 -27.02 -21.34
CA SER A 50 3.71 -26.21 -20.35
C SER A 50 4.09 -27.00 -19.11
N LEU A 51 3.18 -27.82 -18.57
CA LEU A 51 3.48 -28.64 -17.39
C LEU A 51 4.54 -29.69 -17.68
N ASN A 52 4.49 -30.32 -18.85
CA ASN A 52 5.49 -31.29 -19.27
C ASN A 52 6.90 -30.66 -19.36
N ARG A 53 6.98 -29.46 -19.95
CA ARG A 53 8.24 -28.73 -20.05
C ARG A 53 8.77 -28.28 -18.68
N ILE A 54 7.92 -27.77 -17.79
CA ILE A 54 8.29 -27.28 -16.45
C ILE A 54 8.79 -28.44 -15.57
N ASN A 55 8.08 -29.58 -15.63
CA ASN A 55 8.33 -30.70 -14.70
C ASN A 55 9.20 -31.81 -15.31
N GLY A 56 9.51 -31.76 -16.59
CA GLY A 56 10.22 -32.85 -17.27
C GLY A 56 9.42 -34.16 -17.29
N THR A 57 8.10 -34.07 -17.46
CA THR A 57 7.14 -35.19 -17.42
C THR A 57 6.45 -35.38 -18.75
N GLU A 58 5.71 -36.48 -18.89
CA GLU A 58 4.85 -36.79 -20.06
C GLU A 58 3.41 -37.00 -19.58
N LEU A 59 2.78 -35.93 -19.07
CA LEU A 59 1.38 -35.97 -18.64
C LEU A 59 0.46 -36.16 -19.84
N SER A 60 -0.51 -37.04 -19.68
CA SER A 60 -1.57 -37.25 -20.66
C SER A 60 -2.67 -36.18 -20.54
N LEU A 61 -3.55 -36.06 -21.55
CA LEU A 61 -4.74 -35.20 -21.46
C LEU A 61 -5.67 -35.59 -20.28
N GLU A 62 -5.73 -36.87 -19.96
CA GLU A 62 -6.53 -37.35 -18.82
C GLU A 62 -5.96 -36.87 -17.50
N ASP A 63 -4.63 -36.87 -17.33
CA ASP A 63 -3.98 -36.33 -16.15
C ASP A 63 -4.19 -34.84 -16.00
N ILE A 64 -4.14 -34.11 -17.13
CA ILE A 64 -4.43 -32.66 -17.17
C ILE A 64 -5.86 -32.39 -16.73
N LYS A 65 -6.84 -33.16 -17.22
CA LYS A 65 -8.24 -32.99 -16.79
C LYS A 65 -8.43 -33.26 -15.30
N LYS A 66 -7.71 -34.23 -14.71
CA LYS A 66 -7.73 -34.48 -13.25
C LYS A 66 -7.18 -33.28 -12.48
N ILE A 67 -6.08 -32.69 -12.92
CA ILE A 67 -5.50 -31.47 -12.30
C ILE A 67 -6.51 -30.33 -12.39
N ILE A 68 -7.16 -30.12 -13.54
CA ILE A 68 -8.16 -29.05 -13.70
C ILE A 68 -9.38 -29.28 -12.80
N GLU A 69 -9.84 -30.51 -12.63
CA GLU A 69 -10.95 -30.80 -11.68
C GLU A 69 -10.58 -30.42 -10.24
N GLU A 70 -9.36 -30.71 -9.79
CA GLU A 70 -8.88 -30.25 -8.48
C GLU A 70 -8.80 -28.71 -8.41
N MET A 71 -8.39 -28.05 -9.48
CA MET A 71 -8.40 -26.57 -9.57
C MET A 71 -9.84 -26.03 -9.46
N LYS A 72 -10.83 -26.67 -10.10
CA LYS A 72 -12.24 -26.28 -10.00
C LYS A 72 -12.75 -26.31 -8.56
N ILE A 73 -12.34 -27.32 -7.77
CA ILE A 73 -12.67 -27.39 -6.35
C ILE A 73 -12.12 -26.17 -5.60
N LYS A 74 -10.85 -25.83 -5.80
CA LYS A 74 -10.22 -24.66 -5.17
C LYS A 74 -10.86 -23.35 -5.62
N LEU A 75 -11.18 -23.24 -6.90
CA LEU A 75 -11.81 -22.04 -7.50
C LEU A 75 -13.29 -21.86 -7.07
N SER A 76 -13.92 -22.89 -6.51
CA SER A 76 -15.30 -22.82 -6.02
C SER A 76 -15.42 -22.27 -4.60
N ASN A 77 -14.32 -22.06 -3.88
CA ASN A 77 -14.32 -21.50 -2.53
C ASN A 77 -14.73 -20.02 -2.53
N GLU A 78 -15.29 -19.55 -1.41
CA GLU A 78 -15.61 -18.14 -1.19
C GLU A 78 -14.43 -17.45 -0.47
N ASP A 79 -13.27 -17.42 -1.15
CA ASP A 79 -12.00 -16.97 -0.58
C ASP A 79 -11.18 -16.08 -1.51
N LEU A 80 -11.80 -15.44 -2.50
CA LEU A 80 -11.15 -14.61 -3.52
C LEU A 80 -10.01 -15.32 -4.27
N GLY A 81 -10.06 -16.67 -4.31
CA GLY A 81 -9.03 -17.50 -4.95
C GLY A 81 -7.82 -17.78 -4.06
N LYS A 82 -7.90 -17.61 -2.73
CA LYS A 82 -6.80 -17.91 -1.82
C LYS A 82 -6.35 -19.36 -1.90
N ALA A 83 -7.31 -20.31 -1.92
CA ALA A 83 -7.01 -21.71 -2.07
C ALA A 83 -6.36 -22.04 -3.43
N PHE A 84 -6.83 -21.40 -4.50
CA PHE A 84 -6.23 -21.53 -5.82
C PHE A 84 -4.83 -20.90 -5.87
N PHE A 85 -4.63 -19.74 -5.27
CA PHE A 85 -3.30 -19.11 -5.17
C PHE A 85 -2.32 -20.02 -4.44
N GLY A 86 -2.73 -20.66 -3.33
CA GLY A 86 -1.93 -21.66 -2.64
C GLY A 86 -1.56 -22.84 -3.56
N PHE A 87 -2.50 -23.26 -4.40
CA PHE A 87 -2.28 -24.32 -5.38
C PHE A 87 -1.29 -23.90 -6.47
N LEU A 88 -1.33 -22.65 -6.95
CA LEU A 88 -0.34 -22.10 -7.87
C LEU A 88 1.07 -22.08 -7.26
N GLN A 89 1.18 -21.75 -5.96
CA GLN A 89 2.48 -21.66 -5.27
C GLN A 89 3.11 -23.03 -4.97
N GLN A 90 2.29 -24.01 -4.60
CA GLN A 90 2.77 -25.30 -4.10
C GLN A 90 2.75 -26.39 -5.18
N GLY A 91 1.97 -26.20 -6.25
CA GLY A 91 1.71 -27.23 -7.24
C GLY A 91 0.75 -28.31 -6.73
N PHE A 92 0.64 -29.39 -7.48
CA PHE A 92 -0.23 -30.52 -7.19
C PHE A 92 0.53 -31.85 -7.29
N ASN A 93 0.59 -32.61 -6.20
CA ASN A 93 1.25 -33.91 -6.16
C ASN A 93 2.69 -33.87 -6.72
N GLY A 94 3.44 -32.82 -6.44
CA GLY A 94 4.79 -32.61 -6.94
C GLY A 94 4.87 -31.98 -8.34
N ILE A 95 3.75 -31.78 -9.04
CA ILE A 95 3.68 -31.10 -10.32
C ILE A 95 3.58 -29.60 -10.11
N LYS A 96 4.57 -28.82 -10.55
CA LYS A 96 4.55 -27.37 -10.57
C LYS A 96 3.60 -26.87 -11.67
N LEU A 97 2.74 -25.91 -11.34
CA LEU A 97 1.86 -25.26 -12.32
C LEU A 97 2.52 -24.04 -12.98
N VAL A 98 3.46 -23.41 -12.25
CA VAL A 98 4.27 -22.28 -12.71
C VAL A 98 5.69 -22.51 -12.23
N ASP A 99 6.67 -22.28 -13.11
CA ASP A 99 8.07 -22.25 -12.68
C ASP A 99 8.43 -20.81 -12.28
N PHE A 100 8.61 -20.60 -10.98
CA PHE A 100 8.95 -19.31 -10.40
C PHE A 100 10.46 -19.02 -10.43
N ASP A 101 11.28 -20.01 -10.68
CA ASP A 101 12.75 -19.89 -10.66
C ASP A 101 13.32 -19.76 -12.08
N LYS A 102 12.81 -20.57 -13.02
CA LYS A 102 13.19 -20.54 -14.44
C LYS A 102 12.07 -19.95 -15.26
N VAL A 103 12.00 -18.61 -15.26
CA VAL A 103 10.91 -17.83 -15.87
C VAL A 103 10.67 -18.22 -17.34
N SER A 104 11.74 -18.54 -18.10
CA SER A 104 11.67 -18.92 -19.51
C SER A 104 11.02 -20.30 -19.77
N LEU A 105 10.83 -21.13 -18.77
CA LEU A 105 10.14 -22.41 -18.91
C LEU A 105 8.61 -22.24 -18.97
N ASN A 106 8.07 -21.09 -18.56
CA ASN A 106 6.64 -20.84 -18.67
C ASN A 106 6.23 -20.47 -20.10
N SER A 107 4.96 -20.67 -20.42
CA SER A 107 4.33 -20.18 -21.66
C SER A 107 3.60 -18.89 -21.41
N TYR A 108 3.78 -17.94 -22.30
CA TYR A 108 3.17 -16.61 -22.27
C TYR A 108 2.32 -16.43 -23.53
N VAL A 109 1.00 -16.38 -23.39
CA VAL A 109 0.06 -16.29 -24.51
C VAL A 109 -0.98 -15.24 -24.23
N VAL A 110 -1.42 -14.51 -25.25
CA VAL A 110 -2.56 -13.60 -25.20
C VAL A 110 -3.64 -14.00 -26.17
N VAL A 111 -4.88 -13.86 -25.73
CA VAL A 111 -6.08 -14.08 -26.56
C VAL A 111 -7.02 -12.89 -26.42
N THR A 112 -7.88 -12.68 -27.42
CA THR A 112 -8.88 -11.61 -27.35
C THR A 112 -10.27 -12.19 -27.11
N GLU A 113 -11.06 -11.46 -26.31
CA GLU A 113 -12.49 -11.72 -26.15
C GLU A 113 -12.83 -13.15 -25.71
N LEU A 114 -11.99 -13.76 -24.86
CA LEU A 114 -12.26 -15.08 -24.28
C LEU A 114 -13.56 -15.05 -23.47
N PRO A 115 -14.61 -15.82 -23.87
CA PRO A 115 -15.92 -15.69 -23.26
C PRO A 115 -15.97 -16.35 -21.87
N TYR A 116 -16.54 -15.64 -20.92
CA TYR A 116 -16.99 -16.18 -19.63
C TYR A 116 -18.52 -16.15 -19.64
N GLU A 117 -19.14 -17.31 -19.79
CA GLU A 117 -20.59 -17.45 -19.88
C GLU A 117 -21.16 -18.01 -18.58
N ASN A 118 -22.23 -17.41 -18.10
CA ASN A 118 -22.97 -17.89 -16.91
C ASN A 118 -24.47 -18.12 -17.16
N GLY A 119 -24.86 -18.24 -18.42
CA GLY A 119 -26.23 -18.42 -18.86
C GLY A 119 -26.91 -17.11 -19.31
N ASP A 120 -27.01 -16.12 -18.45
CA ASP A 120 -27.75 -14.88 -18.74
C ASP A 120 -26.86 -13.68 -19.07
N ASP A 121 -25.60 -13.67 -18.62
CA ASP A 121 -24.65 -12.59 -18.84
C ASP A 121 -23.32 -13.14 -19.34
N ASN A 122 -22.88 -12.63 -20.48
CA ASN A 122 -21.63 -13.01 -21.12
C ASN A 122 -20.61 -11.89 -20.95
N PHE A 123 -19.51 -12.21 -20.32
CA PHE A 123 -18.38 -11.32 -20.19
C PHE A 123 -17.23 -11.75 -21.10
N ARG A 124 -16.66 -10.81 -21.83
CA ARG A 124 -15.52 -11.02 -22.72
C ARG A 124 -14.50 -9.91 -22.49
N PRO A 125 -13.45 -10.16 -21.67
CA PRO A 125 -12.37 -9.20 -21.52
C PRO A 125 -11.68 -8.92 -22.85
N ASP A 126 -11.24 -7.69 -23.07
CA ASP A 126 -10.63 -7.29 -24.33
C ASP A 126 -9.38 -8.10 -24.67
N ILE A 127 -8.47 -8.28 -23.71
CA ILE A 127 -7.25 -9.08 -23.82
C ILE A 127 -7.09 -9.94 -22.58
N VAL A 128 -7.01 -11.25 -22.73
CA VAL A 128 -6.77 -12.18 -21.63
C VAL A 128 -5.34 -12.71 -21.71
N VAL A 129 -4.64 -12.69 -20.59
CA VAL A 129 -3.26 -13.14 -20.47
C VAL A 129 -3.24 -14.54 -19.87
N LEU A 130 -2.70 -15.46 -20.65
CA LEU A 130 -2.55 -16.87 -20.28
C LEU A 130 -1.11 -17.14 -19.88
N ILE A 131 -0.93 -17.66 -18.68
CA ILE A 131 0.35 -18.21 -18.21
C ILE A 131 0.17 -19.72 -18.13
N ASN A 132 0.97 -20.44 -18.88
CA ASN A 132 0.86 -21.90 -19.00
C ASN A 132 -0.56 -22.39 -19.36
N GLY A 133 -1.29 -21.63 -20.17
CA GLY A 133 -2.67 -21.94 -20.55
C GLY A 133 -3.75 -21.55 -19.53
N MET A 134 -3.38 -21.02 -18.39
CA MET A 134 -4.31 -20.54 -17.35
C MET A 134 -4.60 -19.03 -17.52
N PRO A 135 -5.86 -18.57 -17.55
CA PRO A 135 -6.23 -17.16 -17.70
C PRO A 135 -6.07 -16.39 -16.37
N LEU A 136 -4.81 -16.04 -16.03
CA LEU A 136 -4.48 -15.48 -14.73
C LEU A 136 -4.64 -13.95 -14.62
N SER A 137 -4.72 -13.26 -15.78
CA SER A 137 -4.89 -11.81 -15.81
C SER A 137 -5.60 -11.37 -17.09
N PHE A 138 -6.13 -10.16 -17.09
CA PHE A 138 -6.69 -9.54 -18.27
C PHE A 138 -6.45 -8.04 -18.30
N LEU A 139 -6.48 -7.47 -19.51
CA LEU A 139 -6.45 -6.05 -19.78
C LEU A 139 -7.77 -5.63 -20.42
N GLU A 140 -8.43 -4.66 -19.83
CA GLU A 140 -9.62 -4.01 -20.37
C GLU A 140 -9.24 -2.61 -20.85
N VAL A 141 -9.65 -2.27 -22.06
CA VAL A 141 -9.29 -1.00 -22.70
C VAL A 141 -10.51 -0.11 -22.91
N LYS A 142 -10.28 1.19 -22.98
CA LYS A 142 -11.30 2.21 -23.23
C LYS A 142 -10.77 3.26 -24.20
N ARG A 143 -11.68 3.99 -24.81
CA ARG A 143 -11.35 5.10 -25.73
C ARG A 143 -10.66 6.24 -24.97
N GLN A 144 -9.67 6.86 -25.58
CA GLN A 144 -8.95 8.01 -25.04
C GLN A 144 -9.86 9.18 -24.64
N ASN A 145 -10.87 9.47 -25.45
CA ASN A 145 -11.75 10.64 -25.24
C ASN A 145 -12.94 10.36 -24.29
N ASN A 146 -12.98 9.21 -23.65
CA ASN A 146 -14.03 8.88 -22.70
C ASN A 146 -13.51 9.03 -21.26
N ARG A 147 -13.62 10.24 -20.69
CA ARG A 147 -13.17 10.53 -19.31
C ARG A 147 -13.85 9.64 -18.27
N GLU A 148 -15.12 9.33 -18.45
CA GLU A 148 -15.87 8.49 -17.50
C GLU A 148 -15.68 6.99 -17.75
N GLY A 149 -15.04 6.61 -18.85
CA GLY A 149 -14.96 5.21 -19.28
C GLY A 149 -14.25 4.30 -18.28
N ILE A 150 -13.21 4.78 -17.59
CA ILE A 150 -12.49 4.02 -16.58
C ILE A 150 -13.34 3.84 -15.31
N LEU A 151 -14.03 4.89 -14.85
CA LEU A 151 -14.93 4.81 -13.69
C LEU A 151 -16.11 3.89 -13.96
N ALA A 152 -16.77 4.05 -15.10
CA ALA A 152 -17.87 3.17 -15.52
C ALA A 152 -17.43 1.71 -15.62
N GLU A 153 -16.20 1.44 -16.09
CA GLU A 153 -15.65 0.10 -16.13
C GLU A 153 -15.37 -0.44 -14.73
N ARG A 154 -14.83 0.35 -13.82
CA ARG A 154 -14.63 -0.03 -12.41
C ARG A 154 -15.95 -0.46 -11.77
N GLU A 155 -17.01 0.30 -11.99
CA GLU A 155 -18.35 -0.04 -11.47
C GLU A 155 -18.93 -1.29 -12.11
N ARG A 156 -18.77 -1.44 -13.44
CA ARG A 156 -19.20 -2.63 -14.18
C ARG A 156 -18.48 -3.87 -13.69
N MET A 157 -17.16 -3.81 -13.50
CA MET A 157 -16.38 -4.93 -12.96
C MET A 157 -16.73 -5.22 -11.49
N THR A 158 -16.96 -4.19 -10.69
CA THR A 158 -17.44 -4.37 -9.31
C THR A 158 -18.75 -5.16 -9.27
N ARG A 159 -19.72 -4.83 -10.13
CA ARG A 159 -20.99 -5.59 -10.24
C ARG A 159 -20.78 -7.02 -10.71
N ARG A 160 -19.94 -7.24 -11.74
CA ARG A 160 -19.62 -8.57 -12.26
C ARG A 160 -18.94 -9.43 -11.22
N PHE A 161 -17.93 -8.90 -10.54
CA PHE A 161 -17.18 -9.63 -9.53
C PHE A 161 -17.98 -9.93 -8.27
N SER A 162 -19.00 -9.13 -7.98
CA SER A 162 -19.98 -9.41 -6.91
C SER A 162 -21.01 -10.50 -7.28
N ASN A 163 -21.10 -10.89 -8.56
CA ASN A 163 -22.01 -11.94 -9.01
C ASN A 163 -21.41 -13.32 -8.77
N HIS A 164 -22.04 -14.13 -7.94
CA HIS A 164 -21.59 -15.49 -7.62
C HIS A 164 -21.43 -16.42 -8.84
N ALA A 165 -22.13 -16.16 -9.95
CA ALA A 165 -21.96 -16.91 -11.19
C ALA A 165 -20.56 -16.75 -11.79
N TYR A 166 -19.86 -15.65 -11.54
CA TYR A 166 -18.48 -15.42 -11.97
C TYR A 166 -17.43 -15.79 -10.90
N LYS A 167 -17.79 -16.44 -9.80
CA LYS A 167 -16.88 -16.74 -8.69
C LYS A 167 -15.59 -17.42 -9.13
N ARG A 168 -15.67 -18.46 -9.97
CA ARG A 168 -14.48 -19.17 -10.47
C ARG A 168 -13.58 -18.25 -11.30
N TYR A 169 -14.17 -17.39 -12.10
CA TYR A 169 -13.44 -16.39 -12.87
C TYR A 169 -12.70 -15.39 -11.97
N VAL A 170 -13.40 -14.84 -10.96
CA VAL A 170 -12.81 -13.92 -9.99
C VAL A 170 -11.66 -14.58 -9.23
N ASN A 171 -11.84 -15.83 -8.84
CA ASN A 171 -10.84 -16.60 -8.09
C ASN A 171 -9.63 -16.98 -8.96
N MET A 172 -9.82 -17.25 -10.25
CA MET A 172 -8.76 -17.53 -11.20
C MET A 172 -7.93 -16.28 -11.51
N THR A 173 -8.59 -15.15 -11.70
CA THR A 173 -7.95 -13.87 -12.02
C THR A 173 -7.09 -13.38 -10.86
N GLN A 174 -5.80 -13.24 -11.07
CA GLN A 174 -4.89 -12.80 -10.04
C GLN A 174 -4.85 -11.28 -9.92
N PHE A 175 -4.70 -10.59 -11.05
CA PHE A 175 -4.83 -9.13 -11.14
C PHE A 175 -5.33 -8.74 -12.52
N THR A 176 -5.71 -7.48 -12.66
CA THR A 176 -6.27 -6.93 -13.90
C THR A 176 -5.71 -5.55 -14.17
N VAL A 177 -5.72 -5.15 -15.44
CA VAL A 177 -5.31 -3.83 -15.89
C VAL A 177 -6.45 -3.16 -16.67
N PHE A 178 -6.59 -1.86 -16.47
CA PHE A 178 -7.57 -1.00 -17.16
C PHE A 178 -6.84 0.19 -17.75
N SER A 179 -7.07 0.48 -19.04
CA SER A 179 -6.38 1.60 -19.67
C SER A 179 -7.25 2.28 -20.72
N ASN A 180 -7.20 3.62 -20.74
CA ASN A 180 -7.71 4.42 -21.85
C ASN A 180 -6.58 5.08 -22.65
N ASN A 181 -5.37 4.65 -22.47
CA ASN A 181 -4.16 5.13 -23.14
C ASN A 181 -3.89 6.64 -23.00
N ASN A 182 -4.33 7.23 -21.90
CA ASN A 182 -4.01 8.60 -21.53
C ASN A 182 -2.95 8.61 -20.42
N GLU A 183 -2.26 9.74 -20.27
CA GLU A 183 -1.45 10.00 -19.09
C GLU A 183 -2.35 10.17 -17.86
N TYR A 184 -1.79 9.92 -16.67
CA TYR A 184 -2.51 10.16 -15.43
C TYR A 184 -2.84 11.65 -15.26
N ASP A 185 -4.02 11.92 -14.75
CA ASP A 185 -4.33 13.21 -14.16
C ASP A 185 -3.95 13.16 -12.68
N ASP A 186 -2.87 13.84 -12.32
CA ASP A 186 -2.36 13.86 -10.95
C ASP A 186 -3.07 14.90 -10.07
N THR A 187 -3.93 15.70 -10.67
CA THR A 187 -4.79 16.67 -9.97
C THR A 187 -6.10 16.04 -9.52
N ASP A 188 -6.52 14.93 -10.15
CA ASP A 188 -7.75 14.22 -9.82
C ASP A 188 -7.48 12.99 -8.94
N ILE A 189 -8.24 12.86 -7.85
CA ILE A 189 -8.16 11.73 -6.92
C ILE A 189 -8.85 10.50 -7.50
N GLU A 190 -9.92 10.70 -8.27
CA GLU A 190 -10.62 9.60 -8.94
C GLU A 190 -9.83 9.11 -10.15
N PRO A 191 -9.76 7.79 -10.39
CA PRO A 191 -9.01 7.22 -11.52
C PRO A 191 -9.76 7.38 -12.84
N ILE A 192 -9.85 8.63 -13.34
CA ILE A 192 -10.63 8.97 -14.54
C ILE A 192 -9.90 8.62 -15.81
N GLN A 193 -8.59 8.88 -15.86
CA GLN A 193 -7.78 8.61 -17.04
C GLN A 193 -6.40 8.05 -16.65
N GLY A 194 -5.87 7.19 -17.51
CA GLY A 194 -4.59 6.54 -17.29
C GLY A 194 -4.62 5.03 -17.51
N ALA A 195 -3.60 4.36 -17.01
CA ALA A 195 -3.49 2.91 -17.00
C ALA A 195 -3.36 2.42 -15.56
N PHE A 196 -4.37 1.71 -15.07
CA PHE A 196 -4.51 1.28 -13.67
C PHE A 196 -4.43 -0.24 -13.57
N TYR A 197 -4.00 -0.72 -12.42
CA TYR A 197 -4.08 -2.13 -12.07
C TYR A 197 -4.81 -2.36 -10.75
N ALA A 198 -5.39 -3.54 -10.61
CA ALA A 198 -6.15 -3.93 -9.44
C ALA A 198 -6.10 -5.44 -9.21
N SER A 199 -6.23 -5.88 -7.96
CA SER A 199 -6.56 -7.28 -7.66
C SER A 199 -8.04 -7.55 -7.86
N SER A 200 -8.41 -8.78 -8.19
CA SER A 200 -9.81 -9.20 -8.20
C SER A 200 -10.41 -9.16 -6.78
N ASN A 201 -11.66 -8.74 -6.67
CA ASN A 201 -12.38 -8.65 -5.40
C ASN A 201 -13.88 -8.88 -5.63
N TYR A 202 -14.61 -9.43 -4.65
CA TYR A 202 -16.08 -9.60 -4.72
C TYR A 202 -16.88 -8.31 -4.51
N GLY A 203 -16.21 -7.19 -4.28
CA GLY A 203 -16.81 -5.87 -4.06
C GLY A 203 -16.09 -4.78 -4.84
N LYS A 204 -16.05 -3.58 -4.28
CA LYS A 204 -15.39 -2.42 -4.90
C LYS A 204 -13.92 -2.71 -5.22
N MET A 205 -13.56 -2.54 -6.48
CA MET A 205 -12.18 -2.65 -6.94
C MET A 205 -11.41 -1.37 -6.67
N PHE A 206 -10.18 -1.51 -6.20
CA PHE A 206 -9.27 -0.39 -5.97
C PHE A 206 -8.27 -0.31 -7.11
N PHE A 207 -8.41 0.74 -7.94
CA PHE A 207 -7.52 1.02 -9.04
C PHE A 207 -6.28 1.75 -8.55
N SER A 208 -5.12 1.16 -8.78
CA SER A 208 -3.81 1.73 -8.43
C SER A 208 -3.10 2.27 -9.66
N LYS A 209 -2.52 3.47 -9.56
CA LYS A 209 -1.58 3.98 -10.57
C LYS A 209 -0.29 3.16 -10.53
N PHE A 210 0.36 2.99 -11.68
CA PHE A 210 1.67 2.36 -11.77
C PHE A 210 2.66 3.33 -12.41
N ARG A 211 3.74 3.64 -11.70
CA ARG A 211 4.85 4.45 -12.21
C ARG A 211 6.10 3.60 -12.25
N GLU A 212 6.58 3.29 -13.46
CA GLU A 212 7.77 2.46 -13.66
C GLU A 212 9.01 3.23 -13.23
N GLN A 213 9.86 2.58 -12.41
CA GLN A 213 11.13 3.14 -11.92
C GLN A 213 12.36 2.47 -12.54
N ARG A 214 12.16 1.44 -13.40
CA ARG A 214 13.22 0.66 -14.05
C ARG A 214 12.95 0.48 -15.55
N ALA A 215 12.41 1.51 -16.19
CA ALA A 215 12.03 1.47 -17.59
C ALA A 215 13.17 1.02 -18.50
N GLU A 216 14.37 1.56 -18.30
CA GLU A 216 15.56 1.23 -19.10
C GLU A 216 15.96 -0.25 -19.03
N GLU A 217 15.77 -0.91 -17.88
CA GLU A 217 16.05 -2.33 -17.72
C GLU A 217 15.05 -3.20 -18.53
N LEU A 218 13.77 -2.81 -18.50
CA LEU A 218 12.70 -3.52 -19.18
C LEU A 218 12.74 -3.30 -20.71
N GLU A 219 13.04 -2.08 -21.14
CA GLU A 219 13.09 -1.72 -22.55
C GLU A 219 14.19 -2.45 -23.33
N LYS A 220 15.29 -2.79 -22.64
CA LYS A 220 16.37 -3.61 -23.25
C LYS A 220 15.91 -4.99 -23.68
N ASN A 221 14.86 -5.52 -23.05
CA ASN A 221 14.33 -6.85 -23.30
C ASN A 221 13.14 -6.84 -24.29
N LEU A 222 12.75 -5.67 -24.82
CA LEU A 222 11.69 -5.56 -25.80
C LEU A 222 12.19 -5.89 -27.21
N ASN A 223 11.58 -6.86 -27.84
CA ASN A 223 11.82 -7.17 -29.24
C ASN A 223 11.29 -6.05 -30.17
N ASP A 224 11.76 -6.02 -31.39
CA ASP A 224 11.13 -5.23 -32.43
C ASP A 224 9.76 -5.84 -32.84
N ILE A 225 8.96 -5.08 -33.56
CA ILE A 225 7.67 -5.56 -34.03
C ILE A 225 7.91 -6.68 -35.07
N ASP A 226 7.35 -7.85 -34.82
CA ASP A 226 7.29 -8.95 -35.77
C ASP A 226 6.15 -8.66 -36.74
N GLU A 227 6.51 -8.37 -38.00
CA GLU A 227 5.55 -8.00 -39.03
C GLU A 227 4.55 -9.13 -39.37
N GLU A 228 4.96 -10.38 -39.25
CA GLU A 228 4.09 -11.52 -39.53
C GLU A 228 3.02 -11.63 -38.42
N GLN A 229 3.42 -11.52 -37.18
CA GLN A 229 2.49 -11.50 -36.04
C GLN A 229 1.59 -10.27 -36.06
N GLU A 230 2.11 -9.08 -36.36
CA GLU A 230 1.30 -7.87 -36.50
C GLU A 230 0.22 -8.07 -37.58
N GLN A 231 0.60 -8.58 -38.78
CA GLN A 231 -0.35 -8.83 -39.85
C GLN A 231 -1.38 -9.90 -39.45
N PHE A 232 -0.96 -10.95 -38.77
CA PHE A 232 -1.86 -11.98 -38.26
C PHE A 232 -2.89 -11.40 -37.27
N ILE A 233 -2.45 -10.61 -36.28
CA ILE A 233 -3.33 -9.93 -35.33
C ILE A 233 -4.34 -9.04 -36.03
N LEU A 234 -3.88 -8.20 -36.96
CA LEU A 234 -4.73 -7.28 -37.73
C LEU A 234 -5.78 -8.03 -38.59
N LYS A 235 -5.38 -9.09 -39.29
CA LYS A 235 -6.29 -9.90 -40.12
C LYS A 235 -7.30 -10.65 -39.25
N ASP A 236 -6.85 -11.23 -38.14
CA ASP A 236 -7.71 -11.97 -37.23
C ASP A 236 -8.79 -11.09 -36.59
N ASN A 237 -8.45 -9.83 -36.27
CA ASN A 237 -9.41 -8.86 -35.74
C ASN A 237 -10.17 -8.06 -36.81
N ASN A 238 -10.04 -8.41 -38.13
CA ASN A 238 -10.65 -7.71 -39.25
C ASN A 238 -10.27 -6.21 -39.36
N LEU A 239 -9.05 -5.86 -38.94
CA LEU A 239 -8.55 -4.48 -38.84
C LEU A 239 -7.32 -4.23 -39.73
N PHE A 240 -7.05 -5.07 -40.71
CA PHE A 240 -5.87 -4.92 -41.58
C PHE A 240 -5.78 -3.55 -42.27
N ALA A 241 -6.94 -2.93 -42.54
CA ALA A 241 -7.03 -1.64 -43.22
C ALA A 241 -6.44 -0.47 -42.38
N ILE A 242 -6.24 -0.64 -41.06
CA ILE A 242 -5.62 0.41 -40.25
C ILE A 242 -4.09 0.43 -40.28
N LYS A 243 -3.48 -0.65 -40.84
CA LYS A 243 -2.02 -0.74 -40.92
C LYS A 243 -1.48 0.43 -41.74
N GLY A 244 -0.57 1.19 -41.13
CA GLY A 244 0.02 2.37 -41.78
C GLY A 244 -0.74 3.68 -41.54
N THR A 245 -1.90 3.68 -40.91
CA THR A 245 -2.54 4.95 -40.53
C THR A 245 -1.72 5.68 -39.43
N PRO A 246 -1.65 7.03 -39.46
CA PRO A 246 -0.89 7.80 -38.45
C PRO A 246 -1.34 7.50 -37.03
N GLU A 247 -2.64 7.30 -36.82
CA GLU A 247 -3.23 6.99 -35.52
C GLU A 247 -2.78 5.64 -34.97
N TYR A 248 -2.72 4.64 -35.83
CA TYR A 248 -2.23 3.31 -35.43
C TYR A 248 -0.75 3.34 -35.14
N LEU A 249 0.06 3.94 -36.04
CA LEU A 249 1.51 4.03 -35.88
C LEU A 249 1.91 4.78 -34.62
N SER A 250 1.22 5.89 -34.28
CA SER A 250 1.46 6.63 -33.04
C SER A 250 1.14 5.82 -31.78
N SER A 251 0.17 4.91 -31.84
CA SER A 251 -0.22 4.06 -30.73
C SER A 251 0.71 2.83 -30.54
N LEU A 252 1.54 2.50 -31.53
CA LEU A 252 2.56 1.45 -31.44
C LEU A 252 3.83 1.86 -30.69
N GLN A 253 3.93 3.13 -30.29
CA GLN A 253 5.09 3.63 -29.55
C GLN A 253 5.27 2.88 -28.24
N ARG A 254 6.54 2.54 -27.90
CA ARG A 254 6.88 1.79 -26.67
C ARG A 254 6.42 2.50 -25.39
N ASN A 255 6.45 3.81 -25.41
CA ASN A 255 6.17 4.70 -24.28
C ASN A 255 4.71 5.19 -24.20
N SER A 256 3.78 4.69 -25.04
CA SER A 256 2.36 5.01 -24.85
C SER A 256 1.88 4.48 -23.48
N PRO A 257 0.92 5.14 -22.80
CA PRO A 257 0.51 4.76 -21.45
C PRO A 257 0.12 3.30 -21.28
N THR A 258 -0.63 2.74 -22.25
CA THR A 258 -0.99 1.31 -22.22
C THR A 258 0.23 0.42 -22.41
N ASN A 259 1.13 0.75 -23.33
CA ASN A 259 2.31 -0.08 -23.59
C ASN A 259 3.29 -0.04 -22.40
N ARG A 260 3.43 1.10 -21.74
CA ARG A 260 4.22 1.21 -20.50
C ARG A 260 3.71 0.28 -19.40
N ILE A 261 2.41 0.29 -19.09
CA ILE A 261 1.88 -0.59 -18.04
C ILE A 261 1.94 -2.06 -18.45
N VAL A 262 1.77 -2.37 -19.74
CA VAL A 262 1.96 -3.73 -20.25
C VAL A 262 3.41 -4.17 -20.06
N THR A 263 4.39 -3.35 -20.43
CA THR A 263 5.81 -3.65 -20.15
C THR A 263 6.06 -3.83 -18.67
N SER A 264 5.54 -2.95 -17.83
CA SER A 264 5.78 -2.91 -16.39
C SER A 264 5.21 -4.11 -15.63
N LEU A 265 4.04 -4.61 -16.00
CA LEU A 265 3.36 -5.66 -15.26
C LEU A 265 3.45 -7.04 -15.94
N TYR A 266 3.62 -7.08 -17.26
CA TYR A 266 3.55 -8.32 -18.03
C TYR A 266 4.90 -8.75 -18.65
N SER A 267 6.01 -8.00 -18.44
CA SER A 267 7.33 -8.60 -18.73
C SER A 267 7.46 -9.91 -17.94
N ALA A 268 8.02 -10.95 -18.56
CA ALA A 268 8.00 -12.30 -18.03
C ALA A 268 8.51 -12.38 -16.58
N GLU A 269 9.60 -11.69 -16.27
CA GLU A 269 10.15 -11.62 -14.90
C GLU A 269 9.22 -10.91 -13.92
N ARG A 270 8.55 -9.84 -14.36
CA ARG A 270 7.68 -9.06 -13.49
C ARG A 270 6.36 -9.76 -13.19
N ILE A 271 5.73 -10.38 -14.18
CA ILE A 271 4.50 -11.14 -13.94
C ILE A 271 4.74 -12.34 -13.03
N ILE A 272 5.85 -13.04 -13.19
CA ILE A 272 6.22 -14.17 -12.33
C ILE A 272 6.55 -13.69 -10.91
N PHE A 273 7.26 -12.55 -10.77
CA PHE A 273 7.47 -11.92 -9.46
C PHE A 273 6.15 -11.54 -8.78
N LEU A 274 5.21 -10.95 -9.51
CA LEU A 274 3.90 -10.56 -8.99
C LEU A 274 3.08 -11.79 -8.55
N LEU A 275 3.07 -12.84 -9.36
CA LEU A 275 2.39 -14.09 -9.05
C LEU A 275 3.01 -14.80 -7.83
N ARG A 276 4.33 -14.65 -7.59
CA ARG A 276 5.00 -15.26 -6.44
C ARG A 276 4.88 -14.44 -5.16
N PHE A 277 5.13 -13.13 -5.22
CA PHE A 277 5.31 -12.26 -4.06
C PHE A 277 4.36 -11.06 -4.01
N GLY A 278 3.77 -10.70 -5.14
CA GLY A 278 2.99 -9.46 -5.28
C GLY A 278 1.58 -9.52 -4.73
N LEU A 279 1.07 -10.71 -4.44
CA LEU A 279 -0.31 -10.93 -3.97
C LEU A 279 -0.33 -11.41 -2.53
N CYS A 280 -1.28 -10.92 -1.76
CA CYS A 280 -1.55 -11.43 -0.43
C CYS A 280 -3.05 -11.40 -0.10
N TYR A 281 -3.43 -12.24 0.85
CA TYR A 281 -4.79 -12.33 1.34
C TYR A 281 -4.83 -11.93 2.81
N LYS A 282 -5.66 -10.94 3.13
CA LYS A 282 -5.88 -10.46 4.50
C LYS A 282 -7.21 -11.01 5.00
N GLU A 283 -7.17 -11.83 6.03
CA GLU A 283 -8.34 -12.38 6.70
C GLU A 283 -8.59 -11.68 8.01
N THR A 284 -9.79 -11.17 8.19
CA THR A 284 -10.25 -10.58 9.45
C THR A 284 -11.55 -11.23 9.89
N VAL A 285 -11.77 -11.28 11.19
CA VAL A 285 -13.02 -11.77 11.76
C VAL A 285 -13.68 -10.60 12.46
N ASP A 286 -14.93 -10.33 12.12
CA ASP A 286 -15.71 -9.29 12.77
C ASP A 286 -16.20 -9.73 14.17
N LYS A 287 -16.87 -8.83 14.89
CA LYS A 287 -17.41 -9.11 16.24
C LYS A 287 -18.49 -10.21 16.26
N ASN A 288 -19.10 -10.50 15.12
CA ASN A 288 -20.13 -11.52 14.97
C ASN A 288 -19.54 -12.88 14.52
N GLY A 289 -18.21 -12.97 14.40
CA GLY A 289 -17.53 -14.17 13.93
C GLY A 289 -17.54 -14.34 12.41
N ILE A 290 -18.00 -13.33 11.66
CA ILE A 290 -18.02 -13.37 10.20
C ILE A 290 -16.60 -13.12 9.69
N LYS A 291 -16.11 -14.06 8.88
CA LYS A 291 -14.81 -13.91 8.20
C LYS A 291 -14.96 -12.97 7.02
N ASN A 292 -14.11 -11.97 6.98
CA ASN A 292 -13.91 -11.09 5.82
C ASN A 292 -12.54 -11.38 5.22
N ILE A 293 -12.48 -11.52 3.90
CA ILE A 293 -11.24 -11.74 3.17
C ILE A 293 -11.05 -10.63 2.14
N GLU A 294 -9.85 -10.11 2.07
CA GLU A 294 -9.43 -9.11 1.10
C GLU A 294 -8.21 -9.63 0.33
N LYS A 295 -8.23 -9.51 -0.99
CA LYS A 295 -7.09 -9.80 -1.85
C LYS A 295 -6.38 -8.51 -2.18
N HIS A 296 -5.10 -8.44 -1.88
CA HIS A 296 -4.27 -7.27 -2.11
C HIS A 296 -3.18 -7.58 -3.13
N ILE A 297 -2.88 -6.61 -3.99
CA ILE A 297 -1.70 -6.61 -4.85
C ILE A 297 -0.72 -5.52 -4.36
N MET A 298 0.58 -5.79 -4.43
CA MET A 298 1.61 -4.82 -4.08
C MET A 298 1.43 -3.52 -4.87
N ARG A 299 1.54 -2.39 -4.19
CA ARG A 299 1.67 -1.09 -4.83
C ARG A 299 3.05 -0.97 -5.46
N TYR A 300 3.17 -0.21 -6.57
CA TYR A 300 4.47 -0.10 -7.25
C TYR A 300 5.63 0.34 -6.33
N PRO A 301 5.46 1.26 -5.34
CA PRO A 301 6.57 1.61 -4.45
C PRO A 301 7.03 0.43 -3.58
N GLN A 302 6.13 -0.50 -3.27
CA GLN A 302 6.47 -1.73 -2.54
C GLN A 302 7.25 -2.71 -3.44
N ILE A 303 6.85 -2.84 -4.71
CA ILE A 303 7.56 -3.64 -5.70
C ILE A 303 8.99 -3.14 -5.84
N PHE A 304 9.17 -1.84 -6.11
CA PHE A 304 10.49 -1.26 -6.33
C PHE A 304 11.35 -1.23 -5.06
N ALA A 305 10.76 -1.02 -3.89
CA ALA A 305 11.47 -1.17 -2.63
C ALA A 305 12.00 -2.60 -2.42
N THR A 306 11.19 -3.62 -2.73
CA THR A 306 11.61 -5.03 -2.64
C THR A 306 12.74 -5.35 -3.61
N LEU A 307 12.63 -4.89 -4.86
CA LEU A 307 13.69 -5.06 -5.85
C LEU A 307 14.97 -4.30 -5.46
N ALA A 308 14.85 -3.09 -4.93
CA ALA A 308 15.98 -2.32 -4.44
C ALA A 308 16.67 -2.98 -3.23
N ILE A 309 15.90 -3.58 -2.30
CA ILE A 309 16.46 -4.38 -1.21
C ILE A 309 17.30 -5.53 -1.77
N ARG A 310 16.77 -6.30 -2.73
CA ARG A 310 17.50 -7.39 -3.40
C ARG A 310 18.82 -6.90 -3.98
N ASP A 311 18.79 -5.83 -4.74
CA ASP A 311 19.98 -5.33 -5.44
C ASP A 311 21.03 -4.85 -4.43
N LYS A 312 20.62 -4.17 -3.36
CA LYS A 312 21.52 -3.76 -2.28
C LYS A 312 22.10 -4.92 -1.50
N LEU A 313 21.35 -5.99 -1.28
CA LEU A 313 21.86 -7.23 -0.67
C LEU A 313 22.89 -7.90 -1.58
N ASN A 314 22.68 -7.92 -2.89
CA ASN A 314 23.65 -8.42 -3.87
C ASN A 314 24.95 -7.59 -3.90
N GLU A 315 24.87 -6.28 -3.61
CA GLU A 315 26.03 -5.38 -3.41
C GLU A 315 26.72 -5.60 -2.04
N GLY A 316 26.18 -6.45 -1.16
CA GLY A 316 26.73 -6.74 0.18
C GLY A 316 26.29 -5.76 1.27
N LEU A 317 25.27 -4.93 1.02
CA LEU A 317 24.74 -4.00 2.00
C LEU A 317 24.07 -4.75 3.16
N LYS A 318 24.41 -4.39 4.41
CA LYS A 318 23.80 -4.95 5.62
C LYS A 318 22.78 -4.03 6.28
N LYS A 319 22.77 -2.76 5.95
CA LYS A 319 21.90 -1.75 6.53
C LYS A 319 21.39 -0.79 5.48
N GLY A 320 20.15 -0.31 5.65
CA GLY A 320 19.63 0.75 4.79
C GLY A 320 18.25 1.23 5.23
N VAL A 321 17.80 2.32 4.64
CA VAL A 321 16.58 3.02 4.99
C VAL A 321 15.59 2.95 3.83
N ILE A 322 14.37 2.52 4.11
CA ILE A 322 13.20 2.71 3.24
C ILE A 322 12.45 3.95 3.75
N TRP A 323 12.56 5.03 2.99
CA TRP A 323 11.82 6.25 3.26
C TRP A 323 10.51 6.26 2.49
N HIS A 324 9.48 5.76 3.10
CA HIS A 324 8.13 5.76 2.54
C HIS A 324 7.19 6.55 3.42
N THR A 325 6.47 7.49 2.82
CA THR A 325 5.51 8.34 3.54
C THR A 325 4.49 7.51 4.32
N GLN A 326 3.88 8.14 5.30
CA GLN A 326 2.85 7.49 6.10
C GLN A 326 1.64 7.11 5.22
N GLY A 327 1.09 5.90 5.40
CA GLY A 327 0.01 5.39 4.55
C GLY A 327 0.45 4.65 3.30
N SER A 328 1.72 4.64 2.96
CA SER A 328 2.26 3.88 1.83
C SER A 328 2.19 2.35 2.01
N GLY A 329 1.88 1.86 3.23
CA GLY A 329 1.80 0.43 3.52
C GLY A 329 3.13 -0.21 3.92
N LYS A 330 3.93 0.44 4.75
CA LYS A 330 5.22 -0.07 5.27
C LYS A 330 5.12 -1.46 5.91
N THR A 331 4.08 -1.75 6.70
CA THR A 331 3.87 -3.08 7.30
C THR A 331 3.57 -4.14 6.25
N ALA A 332 2.80 -3.80 5.20
CA ALA A 332 2.56 -4.71 4.08
C ALA A 332 3.84 -4.94 3.25
N LEU A 333 4.69 -3.92 3.10
CA LEU A 333 6.01 -4.06 2.50
C LEU A 333 6.87 -5.04 3.30
N ALA A 334 6.92 -4.92 4.63
CA ALA A 334 7.65 -5.86 5.49
C ALA A 334 7.12 -7.29 5.32
N PHE A 335 5.80 -7.48 5.28
CA PHE A 335 5.17 -8.78 5.02
C PHE A 335 5.65 -9.40 3.69
N SER A 336 5.56 -8.65 2.60
CA SER A 336 5.99 -9.14 1.28
C SER A 336 7.48 -9.46 1.25
N ASN A 337 8.31 -8.64 1.92
CA ASN A 337 9.74 -8.88 2.02
C ASN A 337 10.09 -10.08 2.90
N ILE A 338 9.29 -10.43 3.91
CA ILE A 338 9.48 -11.68 4.67
C ILE A 338 9.38 -12.89 3.72
N HIS A 339 8.38 -12.93 2.85
CA HIS A 339 8.23 -13.99 1.86
C HIS A 339 9.37 -13.97 0.83
N PHE A 340 9.67 -12.80 0.28
CA PHE A 340 10.72 -12.64 -0.73
C PHE A 340 12.11 -13.00 -0.19
N LEU A 341 12.50 -12.48 0.96
CA LEU A 341 13.82 -12.71 1.55
C LEU A 341 13.99 -14.12 2.11
N ARG A 342 12.91 -14.79 2.54
CA ARG A 342 12.97 -16.21 2.85
C ARG A 342 13.46 -17.00 1.65
N ASP A 343 12.83 -16.81 0.50
CA ASP A 343 13.19 -17.53 -0.72
C ASP A 343 14.59 -17.12 -1.22
N TYR A 344 14.91 -15.82 -1.15
CA TYR A 344 16.24 -15.31 -1.49
C TYR A 344 17.35 -15.99 -0.69
N TYR A 345 17.21 -16.08 0.63
CA TYR A 345 18.23 -16.70 1.48
C TYR A 345 18.22 -18.22 1.37
N GLN A 346 17.08 -18.84 1.19
CA GLN A 346 16.99 -20.30 0.97
C GLN A 346 17.74 -20.71 -0.31
N ASN A 347 17.62 -19.94 -1.39
CA ASN A 347 18.36 -20.14 -2.62
C ASN A 347 19.87 -19.93 -2.45
N ASN A 348 20.28 -19.18 -1.43
CA ASN A 348 21.69 -18.98 -1.02
C ASN A 348 22.13 -19.93 0.11
N GLY A 349 21.39 -21.01 0.40
CA GLY A 349 21.72 -22.01 1.40
C GLY A 349 21.63 -21.54 2.85
N LYS A 350 20.90 -20.45 3.13
CA LYS A 350 20.71 -19.90 4.48
C LYS A 350 19.24 -19.97 4.90
N ILE A 351 19.01 -20.11 6.20
CA ILE A 351 17.69 -20.01 6.81
C ILE A 351 17.48 -18.55 7.25
N ALA A 352 16.45 -17.89 6.71
CA ALA A 352 16.11 -16.54 7.13
C ALA A 352 15.24 -16.54 8.39
N LYS A 353 15.56 -15.65 9.33
CA LYS A 353 14.79 -15.40 10.54
C LYS A 353 14.44 -13.92 10.62
N PHE A 354 13.17 -13.62 10.82
CA PHE A 354 12.63 -12.27 10.66
C PHE A 354 12.22 -11.67 11.99
N TYR A 355 12.59 -10.40 12.18
CA TYR A 355 12.25 -9.59 13.33
C TYR A 355 11.58 -8.30 12.87
N PHE A 356 10.49 -7.94 13.51
CA PHE A 356 9.83 -6.65 13.32
C PHE A 356 9.92 -5.87 14.63
N VAL A 357 10.73 -4.82 14.62
CA VAL A 357 11.06 -4.06 15.83
C VAL A 357 10.28 -2.75 15.82
N VAL A 358 9.59 -2.48 16.92
CA VAL A 358 8.78 -1.28 17.11
C VAL A 358 9.14 -0.58 18.43
N ASP A 359 8.86 0.71 18.51
CA ASP A 359 9.16 1.51 19.70
C ASP A 359 8.04 1.52 20.76
N ARG A 360 6.82 1.06 20.40
CA ARG A 360 5.64 1.09 21.28
C ARG A 360 4.88 -0.22 21.28
N LEU A 361 4.26 -0.50 22.42
CA LEU A 361 3.49 -1.74 22.60
C LEU A 361 2.17 -1.75 21.78
N ASP A 362 1.55 -0.59 21.54
CA ASP A 362 0.39 -0.48 20.67
C ASP A 362 0.75 -0.80 19.20
N LEU A 363 1.90 -0.33 18.72
CA LEU A 363 2.41 -0.67 17.40
C LEU A 363 2.77 -2.16 17.29
N ALA A 364 3.32 -2.76 18.35
CA ALA A 364 3.57 -4.20 18.39
C ALA A 364 2.27 -5.01 18.26
N THR A 365 1.22 -4.59 18.96
CA THR A 365 -0.10 -5.23 18.89
C THR A 365 -0.74 -5.08 17.50
N GLN A 366 -0.60 -3.89 16.91
CA GLN A 366 -1.08 -3.63 15.54
C GLN A 366 -0.30 -4.46 14.51
N ALA A 367 1.01 -4.50 14.59
CA ALA A 367 1.85 -5.30 13.71
C ALA A 367 1.50 -6.79 13.81
N LYS A 368 1.31 -7.30 15.04
CA LYS A 368 0.86 -8.67 15.27
C LYS A 368 -0.44 -8.96 14.51
N ALA A 369 -1.46 -8.14 14.72
CA ALA A 369 -2.76 -8.32 14.06
C ALA A 369 -2.65 -8.27 12.53
N GLU A 370 -1.85 -7.36 11.97
CA GLU A 370 -1.65 -7.22 10.53
C GLU A 370 -0.90 -8.42 9.92
N PHE A 371 0.10 -8.96 10.61
CA PHE A 371 0.84 -10.13 10.12
C PHE A 371 0.01 -11.43 10.26
N GLU A 372 -0.69 -11.62 11.38
CA GLU A 372 -1.57 -12.78 11.58
C GLU A 372 -2.72 -12.78 10.58
N ALA A 373 -3.33 -11.62 10.31
CA ALA A 373 -4.38 -11.49 9.31
C ALA A 373 -3.92 -11.88 7.89
N ARG A 374 -2.62 -11.78 7.61
CA ARG A 374 -2.00 -12.23 6.35
C ARG A 374 -1.41 -13.64 6.40
N GLY A 375 -1.63 -14.36 7.49
CA GLY A 375 -1.27 -15.78 7.61
C GLY A 375 0.13 -16.07 8.14
N LEU A 376 0.88 -15.07 8.62
CA LEU A 376 2.15 -15.33 9.32
C LEU A 376 1.88 -15.81 10.75
N LYS A 377 2.78 -16.64 11.27
CA LYS A 377 2.86 -16.93 12.69
C LYS A 377 3.63 -15.81 13.39
N VAL A 378 3.03 -15.16 14.36
CA VAL A 378 3.69 -14.06 15.09
C VAL A 378 4.14 -14.54 16.47
N ILE A 379 5.42 -14.33 16.75
CA ILE A 379 6.03 -14.59 18.05
C ILE A 379 6.22 -13.22 18.72
N MET A 380 5.55 -13.00 19.85
CA MET A 380 5.74 -11.78 20.65
C MET A 380 6.86 -12.01 21.67
N ILE A 381 7.80 -11.10 21.73
CA ILE A 381 8.87 -11.13 22.72
C ILE A 381 8.65 -9.99 23.70
N ASP A 382 8.48 -10.38 24.97
CA ASP A 382 8.18 -9.50 26.07
C ASP A 382 9.32 -9.40 27.10
N SER A 383 10.29 -10.29 27.07
CA SER A 383 11.46 -10.30 27.96
C SER A 383 12.77 -10.36 27.19
N LYS A 384 13.85 -10.02 27.86
CA LYS A 384 15.21 -10.03 27.37
C LYS A 384 15.74 -11.47 27.22
N GLU A 385 15.35 -12.30 28.14
CA GLU A 385 15.66 -13.73 28.18
C GLU A 385 15.04 -14.44 26.99
N ASP A 386 13.75 -14.20 26.72
CA ASP A 386 13.04 -14.74 25.55
C ASP A 386 13.70 -14.28 24.23
N PHE A 387 14.18 -13.02 24.20
CA PHE A 387 14.86 -12.51 23.01
C PHE A 387 16.19 -13.21 22.76
N LYS A 388 16.98 -13.43 23.81
CA LYS A 388 18.27 -14.17 23.73
C LYS A 388 18.05 -15.61 23.28
N GLU A 389 17.09 -16.30 23.88
CA GLU A 389 16.72 -17.67 23.47
C GLU A 389 16.24 -17.70 22.02
N ASN A 390 15.39 -16.76 21.64
CA ASN A 390 14.88 -16.69 20.30
C ASN A 390 15.99 -16.45 19.26
N ILE A 391 16.94 -15.54 19.52
CA ILE A 391 18.08 -15.30 18.61
C ILE A 391 18.96 -16.55 18.48
N ALA A 392 19.22 -17.24 19.58
CA ALA A 392 20.10 -18.42 19.61
C ALA A 392 19.46 -19.68 19.00
N SER A 393 18.13 -19.79 19.10
CA SER A 393 17.40 -20.96 18.58
C SER A 393 17.41 -20.98 17.04
N ILE A 394 17.55 -22.17 16.47
CA ILE A 394 17.39 -22.40 15.02
C ILE A 394 15.95 -22.09 14.57
N GLY A 395 15.04 -21.88 15.52
CA GLY A 395 13.59 -21.84 15.29
C GLY A 395 13.10 -23.27 15.05
N GLU A 396 12.15 -23.75 15.83
CA GLU A 396 11.43 -24.95 15.41
C GLU A 396 10.78 -24.61 14.07
N ALA A 397 11.16 -25.32 13.01
CA ALA A 397 10.39 -25.34 11.79
C ALA A 397 8.98 -25.74 12.21
N ASP A 398 8.07 -24.79 12.18
CA ASP A 398 6.71 -25.05 12.62
C ASP A 398 6.17 -26.19 11.76
N LYS A 399 5.72 -27.26 12.40
CA LYS A 399 5.08 -28.40 11.73
C LYS A 399 3.88 -27.97 10.88
N SER A 400 3.38 -26.73 11.08
CA SER A 400 2.32 -26.13 10.26
C SER A 400 2.82 -25.58 8.91
N GLY A 401 4.11 -25.50 8.66
CA GLY A 401 4.70 -24.90 7.44
C GLY A 401 4.53 -23.38 7.32
N LYS A 402 3.98 -22.71 8.34
CA LYS A 402 3.79 -21.25 8.32
C LYS A 402 5.11 -20.52 8.56
N ILE A 403 5.30 -19.42 7.83
CA ILE A 403 6.43 -18.52 8.05
C ILE A 403 6.19 -17.75 9.36
N SER A 404 7.23 -17.63 10.18
CA SER A 404 7.16 -16.88 11.44
C SER A 404 7.87 -15.54 11.34
N VAL A 405 7.34 -14.56 12.08
CA VAL A 405 7.98 -13.27 12.35
C VAL A 405 7.96 -12.99 13.84
N THR A 406 9.08 -12.54 14.36
CA THR A 406 9.22 -12.15 15.76
C THR A 406 9.00 -10.66 15.91
N VAL A 407 7.99 -10.24 16.68
CA VAL A 407 7.71 -8.83 16.97
C VAL A 407 8.31 -8.44 18.31
N VAL A 408 9.13 -7.40 18.29
CA VAL A 408 9.93 -6.94 19.44
C VAL A 408 9.61 -5.49 19.76
N ASN A 409 9.26 -5.21 21.03
CA ASN A 409 9.13 -3.83 21.52
C ASN A 409 10.44 -3.36 22.13
N ILE A 410 11.12 -2.40 21.48
CA ILE A 410 12.45 -1.94 21.89
C ILE A 410 12.46 -1.22 23.24
N GLN A 411 11.36 -0.59 23.66
CA GLN A 411 11.30 0.14 24.96
C GLN A 411 11.49 -0.77 26.17
N LYS A 412 11.17 -2.05 26.03
CA LYS A 412 11.38 -3.03 27.11
C LYS A 412 12.86 -3.37 27.34
N PHE A 413 13.76 -2.93 26.46
CA PHE A 413 15.19 -3.28 26.44
C PHE A 413 16.12 -2.07 26.65
N SER A 414 15.64 -0.97 27.17
CA SER A 414 16.25 0.37 27.07
C SER A 414 17.54 0.61 27.87
N THR A 415 18.00 -0.26 28.77
CA THR A 415 19.09 0.09 29.72
C THR A 415 20.24 -0.88 29.86
N GLU A 416 20.25 -2.04 29.22
CA GLU A 416 21.31 -3.01 29.45
C GLU A 416 21.80 -3.75 28.18
N SER A 417 23.07 -4.11 28.19
CA SER A 417 23.74 -4.80 27.09
C SER A 417 23.07 -6.13 26.69
N VAL A 418 22.76 -6.29 25.41
CA VAL A 418 22.63 -7.62 24.82
C VAL A 418 24.00 -8.27 24.99
N THR A 419 24.11 -9.31 25.83
CA THR A 419 25.37 -10.00 26.07
C THR A 419 25.94 -10.47 24.76
N LYS A 420 27.25 -10.27 24.58
CA LYS A 420 28.03 -10.88 23.49
C LYS A 420 27.76 -12.39 23.52
N GLN A 421 27.00 -12.90 22.56
CA GLN A 421 26.93 -14.35 22.34
C GLN A 421 27.94 -14.71 21.26
N ALA A 422 28.89 -15.54 21.63
CA ALA A 422 29.95 -16.04 20.74
C ALA A 422 29.44 -17.00 19.65
N ASP A 423 28.19 -17.51 19.76
CA ASP A 423 27.72 -18.65 18.97
C ASP A 423 26.46 -18.32 18.15
N TYR A 424 26.58 -17.34 17.27
CA TYR A 424 25.55 -17.17 16.22
C TYR A 424 25.74 -18.28 15.16
N ASN A 425 24.67 -19.04 14.91
CA ASN A 425 24.68 -20.04 13.85
C ASN A 425 24.89 -19.39 12.49
N VAL A 426 25.97 -19.71 11.79
CA VAL A 426 26.35 -19.10 10.50
C VAL A 426 25.34 -19.38 9.39
N ASN A 427 24.51 -20.41 9.54
CA ASN A 427 23.51 -20.82 8.56
C ASN A 427 22.19 -20.03 8.71
N ILE A 428 22.05 -19.21 9.78
CA ILE A 428 20.87 -18.38 10.01
C ILE A 428 21.17 -16.94 9.63
N GLN A 429 20.41 -16.42 8.66
CA GLN A 429 20.42 -15.00 8.34
C GLN A 429 19.30 -14.29 9.11
N ARG A 430 19.64 -13.39 10.01
CA ARG A 430 18.67 -12.56 10.72
C ARG A 430 18.41 -11.28 9.96
N VAL A 431 17.13 -10.97 9.78
CA VAL A 431 16.65 -9.78 9.08
C VAL A 431 15.75 -9.00 10.02
N TYR A 432 16.11 -7.76 10.31
CA TYR A 432 15.38 -6.86 11.18
C TYR A 432 14.71 -5.75 10.36
N PHE A 433 13.40 -5.66 10.45
CA PHE A 433 12.63 -4.50 10.01
C PHE A 433 12.41 -3.58 11.19
N MET A 434 13.00 -2.37 11.15
CA MET A 434 12.97 -1.39 12.23
C MET A 434 11.91 -0.34 11.89
N ASP A 435 10.71 -0.49 12.46
CA ASP A 435 9.60 0.44 12.16
C ASP A 435 9.74 1.75 12.94
N GLU A 436 9.31 2.84 12.31
CA GLU A 436 9.45 4.22 12.81
C GLU A 436 10.89 4.52 13.29
N ALA A 437 11.86 4.22 12.44
CA ALA A 437 13.31 4.23 12.75
C ALA A 437 13.87 5.58 13.22
N HIS A 438 13.09 6.66 13.14
CA HIS A 438 13.43 7.97 13.69
C HIS A 438 13.25 8.08 15.21
N ARG A 439 12.66 7.05 15.87
CA ARG A 439 12.37 7.07 17.29
C ARG A 439 13.28 6.14 18.08
N SER A 440 13.59 6.50 19.32
CA SER A 440 14.16 5.62 20.35
C SER A 440 15.43 4.82 19.99
N TYR A 441 16.03 5.06 18.83
CA TYR A 441 17.21 4.33 18.34
C TYR A 441 18.50 5.14 18.58
N ASN A 442 18.71 5.61 19.83
CA ASN A 442 19.95 6.31 20.17
C ASN A 442 21.18 5.39 19.96
N PRO A 443 22.16 5.80 19.14
CA PRO A 443 23.35 5.00 18.88
C PRO A 443 24.26 4.81 20.11
N GLN A 444 24.15 5.67 21.14
CA GLN A 444 25.00 5.63 22.32
C GLN A 444 24.28 4.96 23.50
N GLY A 445 24.57 3.69 23.75
CA GLY A 445 24.10 2.96 24.94
C GLY A 445 22.70 2.34 24.84
N SER A 446 22.13 2.23 23.66
CA SER A 446 20.81 1.66 23.42
C SER A 446 20.85 0.16 23.05
N PHE A 447 19.70 -0.51 23.17
CA PHE A 447 19.49 -1.87 22.68
C PHE A 447 19.97 -2.07 21.22
N LEU A 448 19.73 -1.07 20.35
CA LEU A 448 20.15 -1.13 18.95
C LEU A 448 21.68 -1.17 18.80
N ALA A 449 22.41 -0.32 19.53
CA ALA A 449 23.87 -0.32 19.49
C ALA A 449 24.43 -1.69 19.92
N ASN A 450 23.84 -2.28 20.95
CA ASN A 450 24.20 -3.59 21.47
C ASN A 450 23.85 -4.71 20.48
N LEU A 451 22.69 -4.65 19.83
CA LEU A 451 22.28 -5.60 18.80
C LEU A 451 23.22 -5.53 17.59
N MET A 452 23.57 -4.31 17.13
CA MET A 452 24.50 -4.09 16.02
C MET A 452 25.91 -4.58 16.34
N ALA A 453 26.35 -4.42 17.59
CA ALA A 453 27.65 -4.89 18.03
C ALA A 453 27.71 -6.41 18.19
N SER A 454 26.60 -7.04 18.58
CA SER A 454 26.52 -8.48 18.83
C SER A 454 26.23 -9.30 17.57
N ASP A 455 25.42 -8.80 16.63
CA ASP A 455 25.05 -9.48 15.38
C ASP A 455 25.52 -8.68 14.15
N ARG A 456 26.80 -8.80 13.83
CA ARG A 456 27.43 -8.08 12.71
C ARG A 456 26.97 -8.55 11.32
N GLU A 457 26.41 -9.74 11.24
CA GLU A 457 25.90 -10.32 9.99
C GLU A 457 24.39 -10.07 9.80
N ALA A 458 23.73 -9.40 10.74
CA ALA A 458 22.34 -9.05 10.64
C ALA A 458 22.09 -8.07 9.48
N ILE A 459 20.96 -8.26 8.80
CA ILE A 459 20.43 -7.29 7.86
C ILE A 459 19.44 -6.39 8.61
N MET A 460 19.62 -5.09 8.52
CA MET A 460 18.79 -4.10 9.20
C MET A 460 18.16 -3.15 8.17
N ILE A 461 16.84 -3.22 8.02
CA ILE A 461 16.06 -2.40 7.11
C ILE A 461 15.19 -1.45 7.94
N ALA A 462 15.58 -0.20 7.98
CA ALA A 462 14.81 0.84 8.65
C ALA A 462 13.63 1.27 7.81
N LEU A 463 12.44 1.35 8.42
CA LEU A 463 11.20 1.80 7.78
C LEU A 463 10.79 3.12 8.45
N THR A 464 10.64 4.19 7.68
CA THR A 464 10.19 5.47 8.24
C THR A 464 9.47 6.32 7.20
N GLY A 465 8.48 7.09 7.66
CA GLY A 465 7.82 8.12 6.84
C GLY A 465 8.45 9.50 7.02
N THR A 466 9.21 9.67 8.07
CA THR A 466 9.81 10.95 8.50
C THR A 466 11.20 10.68 9.10
N PRO A 467 12.24 10.45 8.27
CA PRO A 467 13.60 10.28 8.80
C PRO A 467 14.02 11.51 9.59
N LEU A 468 14.88 11.33 10.58
CA LEU A 468 15.52 12.44 11.26
C LEU A 468 16.63 12.99 10.39
N ILE A 469 16.60 14.29 10.17
CA ILE A 469 17.52 15.07 9.37
C ILE A 469 18.09 16.18 10.24
N GLY A 470 19.40 16.35 10.32
CA GLY A 470 20.06 17.41 11.06
C GLY A 470 21.39 17.02 11.69
N ASP A 471 22.11 18.02 12.21
CA ASP A 471 23.50 17.91 12.67
C ASP A 471 23.69 17.09 13.96
N GLY A 472 22.64 16.83 14.72
CA GLY A 472 22.74 16.13 16.02
C GLY A 472 22.46 14.64 15.97
N TYR A 473 21.59 14.19 15.06
CA TYR A 473 21.21 12.81 14.86
C TYR A 473 20.50 12.66 13.50
N ASN A 474 21.07 11.85 12.65
CA ASN A 474 20.52 11.56 11.32
C ASN A 474 20.22 10.08 11.20
N THR A 475 19.07 9.74 10.64
CA THR A 475 18.66 8.34 10.43
C THR A 475 19.67 7.59 9.56
N LYS A 476 20.31 8.25 8.58
CA LYS A 476 21.35 7.66 7.73
C LYS A 476 22.61 7.28 8.51
N ASP A 477 23.01 8.04 9.51
CA ASP A 477 24.20 7.74 10.31
C ASP A 477 24.07 6.42 11.06
N VAL A 478 22.85 6.06 11.43
CA VAL A 478 22.55 4.83 12.17
C VAL A 478 22.30 3.64 11.23
N PHE A 479 21.45 3.85 10.22
CA PHE A 479 20.93 2.77 9.39
C PHE A 479 21.54 2.72 7.98
N GLY A 480 22.42 3.66 7.63
CA GLY A 480 23.02 3.73 6.29
C GLY A 480 22.13 4.46 5.28
N ASN A 481 22.52 4.40 4.01
CA ASN A 481 21.89 5.13 2.92
C ASN A 481 20.46 4.66 2.63
N TYR A 482 19.72 5.51 1.91
CA TYR A 482 18.39 5.16 1.44
C TYR A 482 18.46 4.03 0.40
N ILE A 483 17.68 2.97 0.63
CA ILE A 483 17.47 1.87 -0.32
C ILE A 483 16.41 2.28 -1.33
N HIS A 484 15.31 2.86 -0.84
CA HIS A 484 14.20 3.31 -1.68
C HIS A 484 13.47 4.49 -1.04
N LYS A 485 12.90 5.36 -1.88
CA LYS A 485 12.22 6.58 -1.47
C LYS A 485 10.84 6.64 -2.11
N TYR A 486 9.84 7.03 -1.32
CA TYR A 486 8.49 7.32 -1.78
C TYR A 486 7.90 8.40 -0.89
N TYR A 487 7.89 9.62 -1.38
CA TYR A 487 7.57 10.81 -0.61
C TYR A 487 6.12 11.29 -0.81
N TYR A 488 5.72 12.34 -0.06
CA TYR A 488 4.34 12.85 -0.03
C TYR A 488 3.81 13.27 -1.40
N ASN A 489 4.61 13.98 -2.22
CA ASN A 489 4.20 14.43 -3.55
C ASN A 489 3.75 13.25 -4.43
N GLN A 490 4.54 12.18 -4.46
CA GLN A 490 4.18 10.96 -5.19
C GLN A 490 2.94 10.28 -4.61
N SER A 491 2.86 10.21 -3.27
CA SER A 491 1.73 9.58 -2.60
C SER A 491 0.41 10.35 -2.80
N ILE A 492 0.48 11.68 -2.87
CA ILE A 492 -0.66 12.55 -3.19
C ILE A 492 -1.04 12.36 -4.66
N ALA A 493 -0.07 12.44 -5.57
CA ALA A 493 -0.30 12.23 -7.00
C ALA A 493 -0.91 10.84 -7.31
N ASP A 494 -0.57 9.82 -6.50
CA ASP A 494 -1.11 8.46 -6.62
C ASP A 494 -2.46 8.27 -5.90
N GLY A 495 -2.96 9.25 -5.17
CA GLY A 495 -4.23 9.19 -4.43
C GLY A 495 -4.19 8.35 -3.15
N TYR A 496 -2.99 8.03 -2.62
CA TYR A 496 -2.87 7.28 -1.35
C TYR A 496 -2.87 8.16 -0.11
N THR A 497 -2.56 9.43 -0.26
CA THR A 497 -2.68 10.46 0.77
C THR A 497 -3.37 11.69 0.19
N LEU A 498 -4.06 12.44 1.04
CA LEU A 498 -4.74 13.67 0.63
C LEU A 498 -3.85 14.89 0.87
N LYS A 499 -4.05 15.95 0.08
CA LYS A 499 -3.54 17.28 0.43
C LYS A 499 -4.26 17.79 1.68
N LEU A 500 -3.63 18.72 2.37
CA LEU A 500 -4.20 19.36 3.56
C LEU A 500 -4.64 20.77 3.22
N ILE A 501 -5.76 21.18 3.82
CA ILE A 501 -6.18 22.58 3.87
C ILE A 501 -5.88 23.10 5.27
N ARG A 502 -5.06 24.14 5.35
CA ARG A 502 -4.80 24.85 6.59
C ARG A 502 -5.78 26.00 6.72
N GLU A 503 -6.56 25.98 7.79
CA GLU A 503 -7.51 27.04 8.13
C GLU A 503 -6.95 27.85 9.31
N GLU A 504 -6.86 29.16 9.15
CA GLU A 504 -6.59 30.07 10.28
C GLU A 504 -7.89 30.41 10.99
N ILE A 505 -7.84 30.53 12.31
CA ILE A 505 -9.00 31.00 13.06
C ILE A 505 -9.39 32.43 12.63
N GLU A 506 -10.68 32.70 12.59
CA GLU A 506 -11.20 34.00 12.19
C GLU A 506 -10.59 35.13 13.06
N THR A 507 -10.29 36.27 12.43
CA THR A 507 -9.61 37.41 13.07
C THR A 507 -10.36 37.91 14.30
N THR A 508 -11.68 37.85 14.30
CA THR A 508 -12.56 38.23 15.42
C THR A 508 -12.34 37.33 16.64
N TYR A 509 -12.23 36.01 16.42
CA TYR A 509 -11.94 35.04 17.49
C TYR A 509 -10.49 35.15 17.98
N LYS A 510 -9.56 35.39 17.08
CA LYS A 510 -8.15 35.60 17.42
C LYS A 510 -8.01 36.81 18.33
N ALA A 511 -8.68 37.92 18.03
CA ALA A 511 -8.70 39.13 18.87
C ALA A 511 -9.38 38.88 20.23
N LYS A 512 -10.50 38.14 20.23
CA LYS A 512 -11.21 37.78 21.47
C LYS A 512 -10.36 36.93 22.39
N MET A 513 -9.70 35.92 21.87
CA MET A 513 -8.80 35.03 22.62
C MET A 513 -7.59 35.82 23.19
N ALA A 514 -6.98 36.69 22.38
CA ALA A 514 -5.89 37.56 22.80
C ALA A 514 -6.33 38.50 23.97
N SER A 515 -7.46 39.16 23.83
CA SER A 515 -8.02 40.01 24.88
C SER A 515 -8.36 39.22 26.14
N THR A 516 -8.83 38.00 26.04
CA THR A 516 -9.10 37.12 27.20
C THR A 516 -7.79 36.78 27.93
N LEU A 517 -6.71 36.47 27.19
CA LEU A 517 -5.40 36.19 27.77
C LEU A 517 -4.83 37.41 28.47
N GLU A 518 -4.85 38.59 27.83
CA GLU A 518 -4.38 39.84 28.44
C GLU A 518 -5.14 40.16 29.74
N MET A 519 -6.44 39.98 29.76
CA MET A 519 -7.26 40.21 30.94
C MET A 519 -6.90 39.21 32.05
N LEU A 520 -6.64 37.94 31.74
CA LEU A 520 -6.24 36.94 32.72
C LEU A 520 -4.82 37.21 33.27
N GLU A 521 -3.88 37.67 32.44
CA GLU A 521 -2.54 38.09 32.86
C GLU A 521 -2.60 39.27 33.82
N VAL A 522 -3.45 40.24 33.54
CA VAL A 522 -3.66 41.42 34.45
C VAL A 522 -4.29 41.00 35.79
N GLN A 523 -5.24 40.05 35.76
CA GLN A 523 -5.94 39.62 37.00
C GLN A 523 -5.10 38.75 37.93
N HIS A 524 -4.21 37.94 37.36
CA HIS A 524 -3.51 36.90 38.11
C HIS A 524 -2.00 37.10 38.22
N GLY A 525 -1.43 38.16 37.63
CA GLY A 525 0.02 38.44 37.69
C GLY A 525 0.83 37.49 36.80
N SER A 526 2.11 37.28 37.07
CA SER A 526 3.00 36.43 36.31
C SER A 526 2.71 34.94 36.52
N ILE A 527 1.61 34.45 35.94
CA ILE A 527 1.29 33.02 35.88
C ILE A 527 2.04 32.39 34.70
N VAL A 528 2.41 31.11 34.83
CA VAL A 528 3.02 30.34 33.75
C VAL A 528 2.03 30.24 32.58
N LYS A 529 2.45 30.56 31.36
CA LYS A 529 1.60 30.54 30.13
C LYS A 529 0.72 29.30 30.03
N LYS A 530 1.20 28.16 30.51
CA LYS A 530 0.52 26.88 30.49
C LYS A 530 -0.77 26.86 31.34
N ASP A 531 -0.81 27.58 32.42
CA ASP A 531 -1.98 27.69 33.30
C ASP A 531 -3.01 28.66 32.72
N LEU A 532 -2.55 29.70 32.02
CA LEU A 532 -3.42 30.65 31.31
C LEU A 532 -4.18 29.95 30.16
N TYR A 533 -3.49 29.11 29.37
CA TYR A 533 -4.11 28.36 28.31
C TYR A 533 -5.07 27.27 28.81
N ALA A 534 -4.93 26.81 30.04
CA ALA A 534 -5.86 25.88 30.68
C ALA A 534 -7.01 26.59 31.44
N HIS A 535 -7.03 27.92 31.48
CA HIS A 535 -8.05 28.64 32.18
C HIS A 535 -9.44 28.47 31.54
N PRO A 536 -10.50 28.15 32.35
CA PRO A 536 -11.83 27.81 31.79
C PRO A 536 -12.41 28.85 30.85
N LYS A 537 -12.16 30.14 31.06
CA LYS A 537 -12.66 31.24 30.22
C LYS A 537 -12.01 31.21 28.83
N PHE A 538 -10.68 31.03 28.77
CA PHE A 538 -9.95 30.91 27.53
C PHE A 538 -10.39 29.66 26.76
N VAL A 539 -10.48 28.51 27.44
CA VAL A 539 -10.92 27.26 26.85
C VAL A 539 -12.37 27.34 26.38
N SER A 540 -13.26 28.05 27.07
CA SER A 540 -14.63 28.24 26.63
C SER A 540 -14.70 28.91 25.26
N ASP A 541 -13.99 30.02 25.05
CA ASP A 541 -13.96 30.72 23.76
C ASP A 541 -13.41 29.83 22.63
N MET A 542 -12.36 29.04 22.93
CA MET A 542 -11.78 28.11 21.99
C MET A 542 -12.74 26.97 21.60
N VAL A 543 -13.43 26.38 22.59
CA VAL A 543 -14.37 25.27 22.38
C VAL A 543 -15.59 25.77 21.59
N ASP A 544 -16.11 26.98 21.91
CA ASP A 544 -17.22 27.57 21.18
C ASP A 544 -16.88 27.72 19.69
N TYR A 545 -15.68 28.19 19.36
CA TYR A 545 -15.21 28.25 17.96
C TYR A 545 -15.13 26.87 17.31
N ILE A 546 -14.46 25.92 17.99
CA ILE A 546 -14.25 24.55 17.48
C ILE A 546 -15.59 23.90 17.15
N ILE A 547 -16.59 24.02 18.01
CA ILE A 547 -17.89 23.39 17.80
C ILE A 547 -18.64 24.04 16.63
N GLN A 548 -18.60 25.38 16.50
CA GLN A 548 -19.21 26.08 15.38
C GLN A 548 -18.57 25.68 14.05
N ASP A 549 -17.24 25.63 14.01
CA ASP A 549 -16.47 25.25 12.86
C ASP A 549 -16.66 23.76 12.50
N PHE A 550 -16.69 22.87 13.48
CA PHE A 550 -16.95 21.44 13.25
C PHE A 550 -18.38 21.19 12.76
N ALA A 551 -19.37 21.93 13.30
CA ALA A 551 -20.75 21.89 12.82
C ALA A 551 -20.89 22.34 11.35
N LYS A 552 -20.24 23.45 11.00
CA LYS A 552 -20.16 23.90 9.59
C LYS A 552 -19.54 22.81 8.69
N GLY A 553 -18.42 22.23 9.10
CA GLY A 553 -17.74 21.17 8.36
C GLY A 553 -18.64 19.94 8.15
N ARG A 554 -19.33 19.47 9.17
CA ARG A 554 -20.26 18.33 9.06
C ARG A 554 -21.46 18.64 8.17
N SER A 555 -22.03 19.82 8.27
CA SER A 555 -23.18 20.23 7.45
C SER A 555 -22.82 20.39 5.97
N ALA A 556 -21.63 20.89 5.68
CA ALA A 556 -21.18 21.14 4.32
C ALA A 556 -20.69 19.87 3.60
N LEU A 557 -20.11 18.93 4.34
CA LEU A 557 -19.42 17.78 3.79
C LEU A 557 -20.15 16.45 4.08
N ASP A 558 -20.18 16.01 5.33
CA ASP A 558 -20.79 14.74 5.76
C ASP A 558 -20.76 14.68 7.30
N ASP A 559 -21.81 14.20 7.91
CA ASP A 559 -21.92 14.03 9.36
C ASP A 559 -21.11 12.86 9.90
N SER A 560 -20.52 12.00 9.04
CA SER A 560 -19.69 10.86 9.44
C SER A 560 -18.24 11.23 9.76
N ILE A 561 -17.76 12.44 9.45
CA ILE A 561 -16.40 12.85 9.79
C ILE A 561 -16.21 13.03 11.29
N GLY A 562 -14.97 12.79 11.73
CA GLY A 562 -14.54 13.01 13.10
C GLY A 562 -13.47 14.10 13.21
N ALA A 563 -13.30 14.60 14.41
CA ALA A 563 -12.29 15.62 14.73
C ALA A 563 -11.34 15.18 15.86
N MET A 564 -10.17 15.84 15.90
CA MET A 564 -9.20 15.72 16.99
C MET A 564 -8.76 17.10 17.47
N ILE A 565 -8.83 17.35 18.76
CA ILE A 565 -8.34 18.57 19.39
C ILE A 565 -7.02 18.24 20.07
N VAL A 566 -5.93 18.85 19.61
CA VAL A 566 -4.58 18.67 20.15
C VAL A 566 -4.30 19.83 21.10
N CYS A 567 -4.40 19.58 22.38
CA CYS A 567 -4.26 20.57 23.45
C CYS A 567 -2.79 20.89 23.76
N ASP A 568 -2.55 22.05 24.35
CA ASP A 568 -1.23 22.51 24.81
C ASP A 568 -0.70 21.71 25.99
N SER A 569 -1.60 21.26 26.84
CA SER A 569 -1.26 20.55 28.10
C SER A 569 -2.35 19.56 28.50
N ALA A 570 -2.02 18.63 29.41
CA ALA A 570 -3.01 17.72 29.97
C ALA A 570 -4.07 18.47 30.81
N PRO A 571 -3.74 19.50 31.63
CA PRO A 571 -4.75 20.34 32.27
C PRO A 571 -5.71 21.01 31.28
N GLN A 572 -5.20 21.61 30.19
CA GLN A 572 -6.05 22.18 29.16
C GLN A 572 -6.98 21.12 28.54
N ALA A 573 -6.47 19.91 28.22
CA ALA A 573 -7.27 18.85 27.65
C ALA A 573 -8.44 18.43 28.55
N ARG A 574 -8.24 18.39 29.88
CA ARG A 574 -9.31 18.11 30.84
C ARG A 574 -10.37 19.20 30.84
N VAL A 575 -9.96 20.46 30.83
CA VAL A 575 -10.91 21.60 30.80
C VAL A 575 -11.65 21.61 29.44
N VAL A 576 -11.00 21.35 28.34
CA VAL A 576 -11.65 21.21 27.01
C VAL A 576 -12.71 20.10 27.04
N SER A 577 -12.37 18.93 27.58
CA SER A 577 -13.32 17.83 27.71
C SER A 577 -14.51 18.18 28.59
N ASP A 578 -14.31 18.87 29.69
CA ASP A 578 -15.41 19.34 30.56
C ASP A 578 -16.29 20.38 29.86
N GLN A 579 -15.73 21.29 29.10
CA GLN A 579 -16.47 22.28 28.35
C GLN A 579 -17.31 21.65 27.22
N LEU A 580 -16.79 20.59 26.58
CA LEU A 580 -17.49 19.86 25.51
C LEU A 580 -18.76 19.14 26.02
N LYS A 581 -18.86 18.81 27.32
CA LYS A 581 -20.09 18.23 27.90
C LYS A 581 -21.33 19.10 27.72
N ARG A 582 -21.17 20.39 27.47
CA ARG A 582 -22.30 21.31 27.17
C ARG A 582 -22.92 21.07 25.80
N TYR A 583 -22.21 20.39 24.88
CA TYR A 583 -22.62 20.16 23.50
C TYR A 583 -23.00 18.70 23.31
N VAL A 584 -24.19 18.35 23.84
CA VAL A 584 -24.72 16.96 23.88
C VAL A 584 -24.92 16.32 22.50
N GLN A 585 -24.93 17.12 21.42
CA GLN A 585 -25.05 16.62 20.05
C GLN A 585 -23.78 15.94 19.53
N TYR A 586 -22.64 16.11 20.20
CA TYR A 586 -21.37 15.49 19.82
C TYR A 586 -20.81 14.64 20.95
N ASN A 587 -20.60 13.37 20.66
CA ASN A 587 -19.90 12.46 21.57
C ASN A 587 -18.40 12.75 21.54
N HIS A 588 -17.81 13.01 22.70
CA HIS A 588 -16.37 13.24 22.78
C HIS A 588 -15.70 12.32 23.80
N ALA A 589 -14.40 12.11 23.64
CA ALA A 589 -13.59 11.35 24.58
C ALA A 589 -12.23 12.01 24.82
N LEU A 590 -11.80 12.02 26.08
CA LEU A 590 -10.49 12.45 26.52
C LEU A 590 -9.52 11.26 26.48
N VAL A 591 -8.35 11.45 25.84
CA VAL A 591 -7.31 10.42 25.76
C VAL A 591 -5.99 10.98 26.24
N LEU A 592 -5.67 10.69 27.49
CA LEU A 592 -4.40 11.05 28.15
C LEU A 592 -3.71 9.79 28.66
N HIS A 593 -2.41 9.91 28.91
CA HIS A 593 -1.62 8.78 29.42
C HIS A 593 -2.04 8.35 30.84
N ASP A 594 -2.43 9.31 31.65
CA ASP A 594 -2.81 9.17 33.05
C ASP A 594 -4.33 9.05 33.28
N GLU A 595 -5.14 8.97 32.22
CA GLU A 595 -6.59 8.77 32.27
C GLU A 595 -7.00 7.39 31.77
N GLY A 596 -7.79 6.69 32.56
CA GLY A 596 -8.33 5.37 32.25
C GLY A 596 -7.28 4.27 32.10
N THR A 597 -7.76 3.06 31.86
CA THR A 597 -6.92 1.89 31.57
C THR A 597 -6.46 1.87 30.12
N LYS A 598 -5.47 1.06 29.82
CA LYS A 598 -5.02 0.82 28.44
C LYS A 598 -6.14 0.23 27.58
N GLN A 599 -6.98 -0.62 28.17
CA GLN A 599 -8.09 -1.26 27.46
C GLN A 599 -9.17 -0.22 27.10
N GLU A 600 -9.56 0.63 28.05
CA GLU A 600 -10.53 1.71 27.81
C GLU A 600 -10.06 2.67 26.73
N ARG A 601 -8.77 3.06 26.74
CA ARG A 601 -8.21 3.90 25.66
C ARG A 601 -8.26 3.24 24.30
N LYS A 602 -8.10 1.92 24.23
CA LYS A 602 -8.25 1.15 22.98
C LYS A 602 -9.70 1.10 22.52
N GLU A 603 -10.64 0.94 23.44
CA GLU A 603 -12.08 0.95 23.14
C GLU A 603 -12.51 2.33 22.62
N ILE A 604 -12.03 3.42 23.19
CA ILE A 604 -12.26 4.79 22.72
C ILE A 604 -11.78 4.94 21.26
N GLN A 605 -10.60 4.43 20.93
CA GLN A 605 -10.07 4.48 19.56
C GLN A 605 -10.95 3.71 18.57
N GLU A 606 -11.39 2.52 18.96
CA GLU A 606 -12.28 1.71 18.14
C GLU A 606 -13.68 2.32 18.00
N ASP A 607 -14.22 2.91 19.05
CA ASP A 607 -15.51 3.59 19.01
C ASP A 607 -15.45 4.88 18.18
N PHE A 608 -14.30 5.58 18.20
CA PHE A 608 -14.08 6.69 17.28
C PHE A 608 -14.07 6.22 15.80
N LYS A 609 -13.34 5.16 15.48
CA LYS A 609 -13.30 4.60 14.12
C LYS A 609 -14.68 4.19 13.61
N LYS A 610 -15.56 3.73 14.52
CA LYS A 610 -16.94 3.32 14.22
C LYS A 610 -17.96 4.45 14.18
N GLY A 611 -17.54 5.68 14.48
CA GLY A 611 -18.44 6.84 14.49
C GLY A 611 -19.28 7.01 15.75
N LYS A 612 -19.01 6.27 16.82
CA LYS A 612 -19.69 6.46 18.12
C LYS A 612 -19.15 7.64 18.91
N ILE A 613 -17.91 8.03 18.64
CA ILE A 613 -17.25 9.22 19.20
C ILE A 613 -16.95 10.15 18.04
N ASP A 614 -17.31 11.42 18.15
CA ASP A 614 -17.14 12.42 17.11
C ASP A 614 -15.86 13.22 17.28
N ILE A 615 -15.47 13.50 18.53
CA ILE A 615 -14.33 14.38 18.84
C ILE A 615 -13.40 13.67 19.84
N LEU A 616 -12.12 13.58 19.48
CA LEU A 616 -11.07 13.15 20.38
C LEU A 616 -10.34 14.36 20.96
N VAL A 617 -10.17 14.41 22.29
CA VAL A 617 -9.38 15.41 22.98
C VAL A 617 -8.08 14.79 23.45
N VAL A 618 -6.94 15.31 22.99
CA VAL A 618 -5.63 14.70 23.23
C VAL A 618 -4.58 15.74 23.62
N TYR A 619 -3.49 15.29 24.24
CA TYR A 619 -2.30 16.11 24.43
C TYR A 619 -1.10 15.52 23.68
N ASN A 620 -0.52 14.40 24.16
CA ASN A 620 0.61 13.73 23.52
C ASN A 620 0.26 12.37 22.90
N MET A 621 -0.92 11.86 23.23
CA MET A 621 -1.38 10.56 22.71
C MET A 621 -2.05 10.72 21.35
N LEU A 622 -2.05 9.65 20.56
CA LEU A 622 -2.67 9.54 19.23
C LEU A 622 -2.08 10.46 18.15
N LEU A 623 -1.12 11.32 18.47
CA LEU A 623 -0.44 12.17 17.48
C LEU A 623 0.36 11.35 16.48
N THR A 624 0.72 10.15 16.87
CA THR A 624 1.50 9.21 16.05
C THR A 624 0.97 7.80 16.23
N GLY A 625 0.97 7.00 15.16
CA GLY A 625 0.51 5.61 15.18
C GLY A 625 -1.02 5.40 15.16
N PHE A 626 -1.82 6.44 15.38
CA PHE A 626 -3.27 6.35 15.28
C PHE A 626 -3.74 6.46 13.82
N ASP A 627 -4.52 5.50 13.35
CA ASP A 627 -5.06 5.47 11.99
C ASP A 627 -6.58 5.35 12.04
N ALA A 628 -7.26 6.41 11.58
CA ALA A 628 -8.70 6.50 11.50
C ALA A 628 -9.09 7.34 10.28
N PRO A 629 -9.48 6.72 9.15
CA PRO A 629 -9.78 7.44 7.91
C PRO A 629 -10.83 8.54 8.05
N ARG A 630 -11.82 8.35 8.92
CA ARG A 630 -12.86 9.37 9.19
C ARG A 630 -12.37 10.61 9.93
N LEU A 631 -11.15 10.59 10.49
CA LEU A 631 -10.53 11.78 11.09
C LEU A 631 -10.15 12.75 9.98
N LYS A 632 -10.96 13.77 9.76
CA LYS A 632 -10.81 14.75 8.68
C LYS A 632 -10.50 16.15 9.17
N LYS A 633 -10.79 16.46 10.43
CA LYS A 633 -10.55 17.78 11.00
C LYS A 633 -9.68 17.72 12.25
N GLN A 634 -8.65 18.55 12.28
CA GLN A 634 -7.70 18.62 13.38
C GLN A 634 -7.53 20.05 13.86
N TYR A 635 -7.70 20.27 15.16
CA TYR A 635 -7.54 21.55 15.80
C TYR A 635 -6.25 21.56 16.62
N LEU A 636 -5.30 22.41 16.25
CA LEU A 636 -3.99 22.49 16.91
C LEU A 636 -3.93 23.70 17.83
N ALA A 637 -4.04 23.46 19.15
CA ALA A 637 -3.96 24.48 20.17
C ALA A 637 -2.54 24.68 20.72
N ARG A 638 -1.55 24.00 20.17
CA ARG A 638 -0.13 24.13 20.57
C ARG A 638 0.80 24.10 19.37
N MET A 639 1.98 24.72 19.53
CA MET A 639 3.06 24.56 18.58
C MET A 639 3.69 23.17 18.70
N ILE A 640 3.73 22.45 17.60
CA ILE A 640 4.37 21.13 17.46
C ILE A 640 5.54 21.30 16.51
N LYS A 641 6.73 20.85 16.90
CA LYS A 641 7.97 21.11 16.16
C LYS A 641 8.44 19.92 15.34
N ALA A 642 9.13 20.23 14.26
CA ALA A 642 9.86 19.29 13.42
C ALA A 642 9.02 18.07 12.97
N HIS A 643 9.62 16.89 12.93
CA HIS A 643 8.98 15.68 12.42
C HIS A 643 7.68 15.30 13.16
N ASN A 644 7.53 15.67 14.45
CA ASN A 644 6.28 15.45 15.19
C ASN A 644 5.11 16.22 14.58
N LEU A 645 5.36 17.41 14.02
CA LEU A 645 4.35 18.19 13.33
C LEU A 645 3.84 17.44 12.09
N LEU A 646 4.74 17.00 11.21
CA LEU A 646 4.35 16.23 10.02
C LEU A 646 3.56 14.97 10.38
N GLN A 647 3.99 14.23 11.42
CA GLN A 647 3.29 13.05 11.89
C GLN A 647 1.88 13.36 12.42
N THR A 648 1.73 14.48 13.09
CA THR A 648 0.43 14.94 13.62
C THR A 648 -0.50 15.33 12.46
N LEU A 649 -0.01 16.12 11.51
CA LEU A 649 -0.76 16.57 10.34
C LEU A 649 -1.23 15.41 9.47
N THR A 650 -0.40 14.37 9.31
CA THR A 650 -0.75 13.21 8.48
C THR A 650 -1.82 12.28 9.10
N ARG A 651 -2.41 12.65 10.24
CA ARG A 651 -3.58 11.93 10.78
C ARG A 651 -4.85 12.22 9.98
N VAL A 652 -5.00 13.41 9.41
CA VAL A 652 -6.19 13.84 8.66
C VAL A 652 -6.08 13.66 7.14
N ASN A 653 -4.94 13.23 6.61
CA ASN A 653 -4.69 13.12 5.18
C ASN A 653 -5.02 11.73 4.57
N ARG A 654 -5.77 10.89 5.28
CA ARG A 654 -6.19 9.57 4.79
C ARG A 654 -7.36 9.68 3.83
N PRO A 655 -7.40 8.94 2.72
CA PRO A 655 -8.60 8.83 1.90
C PRO A 655 -9.80 8.32 2.72
N TYR A 656 -10.94 8.96 2.57
CA TYR A 656 -12.17 8.57 3.24
C TYR A 656 -13.38 9.03 2.43
N LYS A 657 -14.22 8.10 1.98
CA LYS A 657 -15.33 8.40 1.07
C LYS A 657 -14.87 9.27 -0.10
N ASP A 658 -15.60 10.31 -0.42
CA ASP A 658 -15.32 11.25 -1.51
C ASP A 658 -14.58 12.52 -1.03
N TYR A 659 -13.93 12.45 0.15
CA TYR A 659 -13.16 13.58 0.67
C TYR A 659 -11.84 13.74 -0.06
N HIS A 660 -11.62 14.94 -0.59
CA HIS A 660 -10.40 15.29 -1.33
C HIS A 660 -9.29 15.85 -0.43
N TYR A 661 -9.64 16.33 0.77
CA TYR A 661 -8.70 17.03 1.67
C TYR A 661 -8.84 16.57 3.12
N GLY A 662 -7.76 16.79 3.88
CA GLY A 662 -7.78 16.86 5.33
C GLY A 662 -7.69 18.31 5.79
N TYR A 663 -8.34 18.66 6.89
CA TYR A 663 -8.45 20.04 7.37
C TYR A 663 -7.69 20.21 8.69
N VAL A 664 -6.85 21.24 8.75
CA VAL A 664 -6.08 21.60 9.93
C VAL A 664 -6.40 23.03 10.34
N VAL A 665 -7.05 23.19 11.49
CA VAL A 665 -7.35 24.51 12.06
C VAL A 665 -6.26 24.89 13.03
N ASP A 666 -5.58 25.98 12.76
CA ASP A 666 -4.35 26.37 13.43
C ASP A 666 -4.56 27.50 14.46
N PHE A 667 -4.62 27.13 15.73
CA PHE A 667 -4.62 28.07 16.86
C PHE A 667 -3.21 28.50 17.28
N ALA A 668 -2.18 27.77 16.86
CA ALA A 668 -0.80 27.92 17.35
C ALA A 668 0.14 28.60 16.36
N ASN A 669 -0.35 28.99 15.17
CA ASN A 669 0.43 29.57 14.08
C ASN A 669 1.65 28.70 13.68
N ILE A 670 1.39 27.47 13.26
CA ILE A 670 2.41 26.46 12.93
C ILE A 670 3.07 26.67 11.57
N LYS A 671 2.65 27.66 10.77
CA LYS A 671 3.11 27.85 9.39
C LYS A 671 4.64 27.88 9.26
N ASP A 672 5.27 28.72 10.06
CA ASP A 672 6.75 28.91 9.96
C ASP A 672 7.52 27.63 10.34
N GLU A 673 7.02 26.88 11.33
CA GLU A 673 7.63 25.59 11.72
C GLU A 673 7.40 24.52 10.67
N PHE A 674 6.22 24.52 10.03
CA PHE A 674 5.92 23.60 8.94
C PHE A 674 6.81 23.88 7.72
N ASP A 675 6.90 25.14 7.28
CA ASP A 675 7.70 25.54 6.12
C ASP A 675 9.18 25.20 6.32
N LYS A 676 9.70 25.41 7.53
CA LYS A 676 11.08 25.03 7.90
C LYS A 676 11.28 23.52 7.87
N THR A 677 10.35 22.75 8.43
CA THR A 677 10.43 21.27 8.46
C THR A 677 10.31 20.71 7.06
N ASN A 678 9.34 21.19 6.29
CA ASN A 678 9.12 20.75 4.93
C ASN A 678 10.32 21.05 4.03
N LYS A 679 10.93 22.24 4.16
CA LYS A 679 12.13 22.60 3.44
C LYS A 679 13.30 21.67 3.77
N ALA A 680 13.53 21.32 5.03
CA ALA A 680 14.60 20.41 5.43
C ALA A 680 14.43 19.02 4.79
N TYR A 681 13.21 18.49 4.72
CA TYR A 681 12.92 17.24 4.00
C TYR A 681 13.10 17.37 2.49
N PHE A 682 12.71 18.50 1.92
CA PHE A 682 12.90 18.77 0.50
C PHE A 682 14.39 18.86 0.13
N ASP A 683 15.18 19.60 0.91
CA ASP A 683 16.62 19.74 0.70
C ASP A 683 17.34 18.37 0.76
N GLU A 684 16.94 17.50 1.70
CA GLU A 684 17.46 16.13 1.77
C GLU A 684 17.07 15.29 0.53
N LEU A 685 15.83 15.40 0.08
CA LEU A 685 15.38 14.73 -1.15
C LEU A 685 16.14 15.25 -2.37
N GLN A 686 16.31 16.55 -2.49
CA GLN A 686 17.03 17.20 -3.60
C GLN A 686 18.49 16.77 -3.62
N ALA A 687 19.15 16.72 -2.47
CA ALA A 687 20.52 16.24 -2.36
C ALA A 687 20.70 14.79 -2.82
N GLU A 688 19.65 13.97 -2.69
CA GLU A 688 19.67 12.55 -3.03
C GLU A 688 19.16 12.21 -4.44
N LEU A 689 18.24 13.02 -4.99
CA LEU A 689 17.60 12.79 -6.28
C LEU A 689 18.03 13.77 -7.38
N GLY A 690 18.76 14.84 -7.03
CA GLY A 690 19.20 15.87 -7.98
C GLY A 690 18.02 16.58 -8.66
N ASP A 691 18.16 16.88 -9.95
CA ASP A 691 17.16 17.64 -10.72
C ASP A 691 15.85 16.86 -11.02
N GLU A 692 15.73 15.62 -10.60
CA GLU A 692 14.51 14.80 -10.79
C GLU A 692 13.32 15.30 -9.95
N ILE A 693 13.54 16.23 -9.01
CA ILE A 693 12.47 16.83 -8.18
C ILE A 693 11.86 18.09 -8.82
N ALA A 694 11.72 18.16 -10.12
CA ALA A 694 11.19 19.36 -10.77
C ALA A 694 9.74 19.75 -10.37
N ASN A 695 8.99 18.84 -9.69
CA ASN A 695 7.58 19.03 -9.35
C ASN A 695 7.28 18.68 -7.87
N TYR A 696 7.99 19.29 -6.93
CA TYR A 696 7.63 19.18 -5.51
C TYR A 696 6.29 19.90 -5.26
N SER A 697 5.25 19.15 -4.93
CA SER A 697 4.00 19.72 -4.46
C SER A 697 4.00 19.77 -2.93
N GLU A 698 3.76 20.95 -2.38
CA GLU A 698 3.60 21.13 -0.94
C GLU A 698 2.47 20.24 -0.38
N ILE A 699 2.62 19.79 0.84
CA ILE A 699 1.59 18.98 1.52
C ILE A 699 0.29 19.75 1.74
N PHE A 700 0.38 21.08 1.87
CA PHE A 700 -0.78 21.95 1.91
C PHE A 700 -1.16 22.46 0.54
N LYS A 701 -2.46 22.65 0.33
CA LYS A 701 -2.99 23.28 -0.85
C LYS A 701 -2.70 24.77 -0.82
N SER A 702 -2.22 25.35 -1.94
CA SER A 702 -1.99 26.78 -2.05
C SER A 702 -3.34 27.53 -2.14
N ARG A 703 -3.29 28.85 -1.93
CA ARG A 703 -4.50 29.69 -2.09
C ARG A 703 -5.01 29.67 -3.51
N GLU A 704 -4.12 29.73 -4.48
CA GLU A 704 -4.45 29.67 -5.90
C GLU A 704 -5.11 28.34 -6.28
N GLU A 705 -4.63 27.23 -5.74
CA GLU A 705 -5.26 25.91 -5.94
C GLU A 705 -6.64 25.81 -5.30
N ILE A 706 -6.89 26.47 -4.15
CA ILE A 706 -8.22 26.53 -3.53
C ILE A 706 -9.18 27.39 -4.35
N GLU A 707 -8.70 28.53 -4.85
CA GLU A 707 -9.51 29.43 -5.69
C GLU A 707 -9.88 28.80 -7.05
N CYS A 708 -9.07 27.90 -7.58
CA CYS A 708 -9.38 27.15 -8.81
C CYS A 708 -10.43 26.05 -8.61
N ASP A 709 -10.61 25.54 -7.40
CA ASP A 709 -11.58 24.48 -7.10
C ASP A 709 -12.97 25.02 -6.72
N LEU A 710 -13.08 26.31 -6.44
CA LEU A 710 -14.33 27.02 -6.16
C LEU A 710 -14.98 27.57 -7.43
#